data_c8ba8061994e0ff0d6447c06f6ff623b
#
_entry.id   c8ba8061994e0ff0d6447c06f6ff623b
#
_cell.length_a   1.000
_cell.length_b   1.000
_cell.length_c   1.000
_cell.angle_alpha   90.00
_cell.angle_beta   90.00
_cell.angle_gamma   90.00
#
_symmetry.space_group_name_H-M   'P 1'
#
loop_
_entity.id
_entity.type
_entity.pdbx_description
1 polymer ?
#
loop_
_entity_poly.entity_id
_entity_poly.type
_entity_poly.pdbx_seq_one_letter_code
_entity_poly.pdbx_strand_id
1 'polypeptide(L)'
;MMGGLRLLLALAALVLGGAAVAAANAPGERWVAAWATSQQIPEERNALKPEELKDSTLRQIVRLQIGGKRLRVRFSNAYGTQPLAIGGASIARAPDPASSHIDTASLLPLSFGGKARVIIPAGAEYWSDPVAFAAPAGADLAISIYLPDAPAQQTGHPGSRATSYYLHGNQVEASELTGAKTVDHWYQLAGIETVSDRASAVVVFGDSITDGSGTKPNTNTRWTDALQLRLRGTRDRSEMAVLNAGIGGNRLLNDGLAANAVARFDRDVLTPPGVTHLIILEGVNDLGTLTRDAPVSAAEHAALVERMIGALRQMVLRARAHGIVTIGGTILPYAGSGYYHPDAANEADRQAVNAWIRAPGNFDAVVDFDAVMRDPARPTYLLAAYDSGDGLHPSVAGYQAMADAVPLALLGSKDKPRKAQARTAPEPAPEIAFTFDDLPAHAALPGNTTRVEIAAQVIAALRAANVPAVHGFINGVQAEKEPASAAVLRMWRDAGFPLGNHGWSHANLDRISDAQFAEELAKNEPVLQSLMGKGDWHWFRYPFLAEAGGDPARRARIRKLLGERGYKVAPVTMDFSDWAYNDAYARCVARGDAAAITTMEAAYLAGADANITRYRAMAKAVTGHDIPYVLLMHLGAFDARMMPRLLEVYRKRGFRFVSLEQATRDSFYRAEIDPALAPDPQGLEGWMNARGLAIPAGYERPPLDSLCR
;
A
#
# COMPACT_ATOMS: atom_id res chain seq x y z
N MET A 1 23.68 -73.61 -4.83
CA MET A 1 24.07 -72.21 -4.61
C MET A 1 23.81 -71.41 -5.90
N MET A 2 22.57 -71.23 -6.29
CA MET A 2 22.19 -70.42 -7.47
C MET A 2 20.79 -69.79 -7.25
N GLY A 3 20.62 -69.06 -6.16
CA GLY A 3 19.33 -68.44 -5.81
C GLY A 3 19.43 -67.03 -5.27
N GLY A 4 20.65 -66.49 -5.04
CA GLY A 4 20.85 -65.21 -4.37
C GLY A 4 21.17 -63.99 -5.26
N LEU A 5 21.38 -64.18 -6.57
CA LEU A 5 21.89 -63.14 -7.48
C LEU A 5 20.80 -62.44 -8.33
N ARG A 6 19.57 -62.99 -8.33
CA ARG A 6 18.45 -62.38 -9.07
C ARG A 6 17.57 -61.42 -8.28
N LEU A 7 17.72 -61.34 -6.94
CA LEU A 7 16.97 -60.47 -6.08
C LEU A 7 17.64 -59.10 -5.85
N LEU A 8 18.97 -59.01 -6.08
CA LEU A 8 19.73 -57.73 -5.93
C LEU A 8 19.69 -56.84 -7.18
N LEU A 9 19.38 -57.40 -8.37
CA LEU A 9 19.22 -56.63 -9.60
C LEU A 9 17.81 -56.00 -9.75
N ALA A 10 16.79 -56.50 -9.04
CA ALA A 10 15.46 -55.94 -9.04
C ALA A 10 15.29 -54.74 -8.08
N LEU A 11 16.13 -54.62 -7.03
CA LEU A 11 16.11 -53.48 -6.11
C LEU A 11 16.92 -52.27 -6.64
N ALA A 12 17.89 -52.49 -7.53
CA ALA A 12 18.67 -51.38 -8.12
C ALA A 12 17.92 -50.65 -9.25
N ALA A 13 16.91 -51.27 -9.87
CA ALA A 13 16.08 -50.62 -10.88
C ALA A 13 14.93 -49.76 -10.32
N LEU A 14 14.57 -49.93 -9.04
CA LEU A 14 13.52 -49.10 -8.37
C LEU A 14 14.04 -47.82 -7.75
N VAL A 15 15.35 -47.63 -7.62
CA VAL A 15 15.96 -46.40 -7.02
C VAL A 15 16.31 -45.34 -8.06
N LEU A 16 16.32 -45.70 -9.37
CA LEU A 16 16.61 -44.73 -10.45
C LEU A 16 15.37 -44.08 -11.09
N GLY A 17 14.16 -44.43 -10.63
CA GLY A 17 12.91 -43.83 -11.08
C GLY A 17 12.37 -42.72 -10.22
N GLY A 18 13.04 -42.39 -9.11
CA GLY A 18 12.55 -41.42 -8.08
C GLY A 18 13.17 -40.02 -8.08
N ALA A 19 14.03 -39.68 -9.05
CA ALA A 19 14.77 -38.42 -9.06
C ALA A 19 14.15 -37.30 -9.93
N ALA A 20 12.90 -37.43 -10.36
CA ALA A 20 12.22 -36.43 -11.22
C ALA A 20 11.05 -35.71 -10.51
N VAL A 21 10.96 -35.76 -9.18
CA VAL A 21 9.94 -35.03 -8.44
C VAL A 21 10.65 -34.26 -7.34
N ALA A 22 10.83 -32.98 -7.57
CA ALA A 22 10.84 -31.83 -6.67
C ALA A 22 11.90 -30.78 -7.05
N ALA A 23 11.64 -30.01 -8.07
CA ALA A 23 12.13 -28.64 -8.10
C ALA A 23 11.07 -27.72 -7.49
N ALA A 24 10.46 -28.15 -6.38
CA ALA A 24 9.74 -27.22 -5.50
C ALA A 24 10.75 -26.19 -4.97
N ASN A 25 10.37 -24.92 -4.90
CA ASN A 25 11.19 -23.82 -4.43
C ASN A 25 12.02 -24.23 -3.23
N ALA A 26 13.35 -24.21 -3.35
CA ALA A 26 14.21 -24.40 -2.18
C ALA A 26 13.86 -23.27 -1.18
N PRO A 27 13.69 -23.58 0.11
CA PRO A 27 13.43 -22.55 1.10
C PRO A 27 14.53 -21.48 1.04
N GLY A 28 14.15 -20.21 0.75
CA GLY A 28 15.06 -19.08 0.70
C GLY A 28 15.42 -18.55 -0.70
N GLU A 29 14.95 -19.15 -1.79
CA GLU A 29 15.17 -18.60 -3.13
C GLU A 29 14.39 -17.29 -3.35
N ARG A 30 15.11 -16.22 -3.76
CA ARG A 30 14.50 -14.93 -4.09
C ARG A 30 14.25 -14.82 -5.58
N TRP A 31 12.98 -14.77 -5.95
CA TRP A 31 12.53 -14.52 -7.32
C TRP A 31 12.48 -13.04 -7.63
N VAL A 32 12.83 -12.67 -8.86
CA VAL A 32 12.80 -11.29 -9.36
C VAL A 32 12.21 -11.32 -10.78
N ALA A 33 11.32 -10.39 -11.07
CA ALA A 33 10.77 -10.24 -12.42
C ALA A 33 11.89 -9.81 -13.40
N ALA A 34 12.10 -10.63 -14.43
CA ALA A 34 13.09 -10.39 -15.46
C ALA A 34 12.48 -9.79 -16.74
N TRP A 35 11.18 -9.93 -16.90
CA TRP A 35 10.34 -9.32 -17.92
C TRP A 35 8.89 -9.39 -17.46
N ALA A 36 8.09 -8.37 -17.77
CA ALA A 36 6.67 -8.35 -17.53
C ALA A 36 5.96 -7.46 -18.55
N THR A 37 4.67 -7.71 -18.74
CA THR A 37 3.76 -6.86 -19.51
C THR A 37 2.40 -6.78 -18.85
N SER A 38 1.72 -5.65 -18.99
CA SER A 38 0.35 -5.46 -18.50
C SER A 38 -0.67 -6.16 -19.40
N GLN A 39 -1.72 -6.68 -18.81
CA GLN A 39 -2.76 -7.41 -19.52
C GLN A 39 -4.01 -6.55 -19.72
N GLN A 40 -4.67 -6.72 -20.86
CA GLN A 40 -5.96 -6.12 -21.20
C GLN A 40 -6.82 -7.09 -22.00
N ILE A 41 -8.08 -6.75 -22.18
CA ILE A 41 -8.95 -7.40 -23.16
C ILE A 41 -8.59 -6.80 -24.52
N PRO A 42 -8.16 -7.61 -25.52
CA PRO A 42 -7.94 -7.08 -26.85
C PRO A 42 -9.26 -6.59 -27.46
N GLU A 43 -9.22 -5.44 -28.11
CA GLU A 43 -10.34 -4.96 -28.93
C GLU A 43 -10.61 -5.92 -30.08
N GLU A 44 -11.83 -5.90 -30.65
CA GLU A 44 -12.20 -6.79 -31.75
C GLU A 44 -11.17 -6.82 -32.90
N ARG A 45 -10.62 -5.65 -33.27
CA ARG A 45 -9.57 -5.51 -34.30
C ARG A 45 -8.23 -6.11 -33.91
N ASN A 46 -7.96 -6.31 -32.63
CA ASN A 46 -6.72 -6.80 -32.05
C ASN A 46 -6.85 -8.25 -31.52
N ALA A 47 -8.06 -8.79 -31.51
CA ALA A 47 -8.34 -10.16 -31.11
C ALA A 47 -8.10 -11.11 -32.29
N LEU A 48 -7.51 -12.26 -32.04
CA LEU A 48 -7.50 -13.38 -32.98
C LEU A 48 -8.88 -14.04 -32.97
N LYS A 49 -9.31 -14.50 -34.13
CA LYS A 49 -10.59 -15.20 -34.23
C LYS A 49 -10.53 -16.55 -33.51
N PRO A 50 -11.66 -17.07 -32.99
CA PRO A 50 -11.68 -18.34 -32.29
C PRO A 50 -11.11 -19.51 -33.13
N GLU A 51 -11.40 -19.55 -34.45
CA GLU A 51 -10.85 -20.55 -35.37
C GLU A 51 -9.32 -20.45 -35.55
N GLU A 52 -8.71 -19.28 -35.31
CA GLU A 52 -7.26 -19.09 -35.40
C GLU A 52 -6.54 -19.51 -34.10
N LEU A 53 -7.26 -19.58 -32.98
CA LEU A 53 -6.71 -19.97 -31.67
C LEU A 53 -7.00 -21.43 -31.32
N LYS A 54 -8.10 -22.00 -31.83
CA LYS A 54 -8.44 -23.40 -31.56
C LYS A 54 -7.42 -24.33 -32.19
N ASP A 55 -6.96 -25.33 -31.44
CA ASP A 55 -5.94 -26.30 -31.89
C ASP A 55 -4.73 -25.57 -32.50
N SER A 56 -4.17 -24.58 -31.79
CA SER A 56 -3.12 -23.72 -32.34
C SER A 56 -1.96 -23.54 -31.39
N THR A 57 -0.76 -23.42 -31.94
CA THR A 57 0.44 -22.97 -31.24
C THR A 57 0.65 -21.49 -31.46
N LEU A 58 0.83 -20.77 -30.36
CA LEU A 58 1.30 -19.38 -30.34
C LEU A 58 2.76 -19.37 -29.90
N ARG A 59 3.65 -18.74 -30.67
CA ARG A 59 5.06 -18.49 -30.32
C ARG A 59 5.27 -16.99 -30.23
N GLN A 60 5.68 -16.53 -29.06
CA GLN A 60 5.77 -15.14 -28.70
C GLN A 60 7.21 -14.80 -28.29
N ILE A 61 7.77 -13.72 -28.84
CA ILE A 61 9.14 -13.32 -28.59
C ILE A 61 9.16 -12.20 -27.54
N VAL A 62 10.03 -12.34 -26.55
CA VAL A 62 10.20 -11.37 -25.46
C VAL A 62 11.68 -11.16 -25.16
N ARG A 63 12.06 -9.94 -24.78
CA ARG A 63 13.46 -9.61 -24.44
C ARG A 63 13.63 -9.50 -22.93
N LEU A 64 14.48 -10.39 -22.36
CA LEU A 64 14.80 -10.34 -20.93
C LEU A 64 15.52 -9.03 -20.55
N GLN A 65 15.07 -8.41 -19.49
CA GLN A 65 15.70 -7.21 -18.96
C GLN A 65 16.95 -7.54 -18.14
N ILE A 66 16.88 -8.59 -17.32
CA ILE A 66 18.02 -9.15 -16.57
C ILE A 66 18.16 -10.64 -16.89
N GLY A 67 19.39 -11.15 -16.78
CA GLY A 67 19.65 -12.57 -17.00
C GLY A 67 19.43 -13.44 -15.77
N GLY A 68 19.55 -14.75 -15.96
CA GLY A 68 19.51 -15.71 -14.88
C GLY A 68 19.85 -17.13 -15.31
N LYS A 69 19.90 -18.06 -14.34
CA LYS A 69 20.19 -19.49 -14.58
C LYS A 69 18.96 -20.38 -14.43
N ARG A 70 17.92 -19.86 -13.76
CA ARG A 70 16.64 -20.53 -13.57
C ARG A 70 15.54 -19.52 -13.86
N LEU A 71 14.59 -19.94 -14.69
CA LEU A 71 13.45 -19.10 -15.09
C LEU A 71 12.15 -19.82 -14.79
N ARG A 72 11.07 -19.05 -14.60
CA ARG A 72 9.69 -19.49 -14.66
C ARG A 72 8.86 -18.48 -15.43
N VAL A 73 7.83 -18.95 -16.11
CA VAL A 73 6.97 -18.12 -16.96
C VAL A 73 5.60 -17.99 -16.33
N ARG A 74 5.07 -16.77 -16.31
CA ARG A 74 3.72 -16.46 -15.82
C ARG A 74 2.76 -16.32 -16.99
N PHE A 75 1.70 -17.13 -16.95
CA PHE A 75 0.61 -17.14 -17.93
C PHE A 75 -0.65 -16.55 -17.29
N SER A 76 -1.43 -15.82 -18.09
CA SER A 76 -2.56 -15.03 -17.59
C SER A 76 -3.86 -15.39 -18.28
N ASN A 77 -4.89 -15.62 -17.48
CA ASN A 77 -6.30 -15.67 -17.85
C ASN A 77 -7.08 -14.56 -17.09
N ALA A 78 -6.41 -13.43 -16.80
CA ALA A 78 -6.91 -12.38 -15.92
C ALA A 78 -8.24 -11.77 -16.39
N TYR A 79 -8.47 -11.78 -17.69
CA TYR A 79 -9.73 -11.29 -18.30
C TYR A 79 -10.56 -12.42 -18.91
N GLY A 80 -10.12 -13.67 -18.82
CA GLY A 80 -10.89 -14.80 -19.28
C GLY A 80 -12.17 -14.99 -18.48
N THR A 81 -13.26 -15.32 -19.17
CA THR A 81 -14.59 -15.57 -18.56
C THR A 81 -14.84 -17.07 -18.33
N GLN A 82 -13.96 -17.92 -18.86
CA GLN A 82 -13.96 -19.38 -18.70
C GLN A 82 -12.55 -19.88 -18.38
N PRO A 83 -12.37 -21.09 -17.84
CA PRO A 83 -11.05 -21.68 -17.65
C PRO A 83 -10.27 -21.75 -18.96
N LEU A 84 -8.98 -21.37 -18.94
CA LEU A 84 -8.06 -21.44 -20.07
C LEU A 84 -7.28 -22.75 -20.00
N ALA A 85 -7.36 -23.58 -21.02
CA ALA A 85 -6.54 -24.77 -21.15
C ALA A 85 -5.25 -24.47 -21.96
N ILE A 86 -4.09 -24.72 -21.36
CA ILE A 86 -2.80 -24.77 -22.06
C ILE A 86 -2.40 -26.25 -22.15
N GLY A 87 -2.39 -26.78 -23.36
CA GLY A 87 -2.12 -28.22 -23.64
C GLY A 87 -0.64 -28.56 -23.68
N GLY A 88 0.24 -27.56 -23.80
CA GLY A 88 1.69 -27.66 -23.80
C GLY A 88 2.33 -26.29 -23.85
N ALA A 89 3.54 -26.15 -23.31
CA ALA A 89 4.31 -24.92 -23.38
C ALA A 89 5.81 -25.19 -23.41
N SER A 90 6.59 -24.29 -24.01
CA SER A 90 8.04 -24.37 -24.08
C SER A 90 8.70 -23.00 -24.01
N ILE A 91 9.98 -23.00 -23.67
CA ILE A 91 10.88 -21.85 -23.69
C ILE A 91 12.14 -22.19 -24.49
N ALA A 92 12.58 -21.28 -25.33
CA ALA A 92 13.83 -21.42 -26.08
C ALA A 92 14.46 -20.04 -26.30
N ARG A 93 15.73 -19.96 -26.72
CA ARG A 93 16.34 -18.73 -27.23
C ARG A 93 15.81 -18.44 -28.62
N ALA A 94 15.54 -17.17 -28.91
CA ALA A 94 15.22 -16.67 -30.24
C ALA A 94 16.44 -15.95 -30.79
N PRO A 95 17.18 -16.51 -31.75
CA PRO A 95 18.37 -15.87 -32.32
C PRO A 95 18.04 -14.57 -33.05
N ASP A 96 16.83 -14.48 -33.61
CA ASP A 96 16.30 -13.28 -34.28
C ASP A 96 14.89 -12.99 -33.71
N PRO A 97 14.69 -11.79 -33.12
CA PRO A 97 13.38 -11.41 -32.57
C PRO A 97 12.28 -11.24 -33.65
N ALA A 98 12.66 -11.14 -34.92
CA ALA A 98 11.75 -11.01 -36.06
C ALA A 98 11.49 -12.35 -36.77
N SER A 99 11.85 -13.49 -36.17
CA SER A 99 11.68 -14.83 -36.74
C SER A 99 10.99 -15.78 -35.76
N SER A 100 10.26 -16.78 -36.31
CA SER A 100 9.72 -17.88 -35.50
C SER A 100 10.77 -18.94 -35.19
N HIS A 101 11.99 -18.82 -35.75
CA HIS A 101 13.09 -19.78 -35.55
C HIS A 101 13.59 -19.75 -34.10
N ILE A 102 13.87 -20.93 -33.53
CA ILE A 102 14.42 -21.06 -32.18
C ILE A 102 15.74 -21.83 -32.19
N ASP A 103 16.60 -21.54 -31.22
CA ASP A 103 17.74 -22.39 -30.91
C ASP A 103 17.27 -23.65 -30.19
N THR A 104 17.17 -24.73 -30.94
CA THR A 104 16.68 -26.03 -30.43
C THR A 104 17.58 -26.64 -29.36
N ALA A 105 18.87 -26.27 -29.29
CA ALA A 105 19.75 -26.72 -28.23
C ALA A 105 19.38 -26.10 -26.88
N SER A 106 18.66 -24.99 -26.90
CA SER A 106 18.16 -24.30 -25.70
C SER A 106 16.70 -24.64 -25.33
N LEU A 107 16.01 -25.43 -26.19
CA LEU A 107 14.59 -25.71 -26.01
C LEU A 107 14.34 -26.55 -24.74
N LEU A 108 13.46 -26.05 -23.87
CA LEU A 108 12.98 -26.78 -22.71
C LEU A 108 11.45 -26.76 -22.66
N PRO A 109 10.81 -27.91 -22.37
CA PRO A 109 9.39 -27.91 -22.06
C PRO A 109 9.12 -27.21 -20.71
N LEU A 110 8.00 -26.52 -20.61
CA LEU A 110 7.47 -25.99 -19.37
C LEU A 110 6.45 -26.94 -18.76
N SER A 111 6.44 -27.05 -17.44
CA SER A 111 5.48 -27.85 -16.68
C SER A 111 4.78 -27.05 -15.60
N PHE A 112 3.73 -27.62 -15.03
CA PHE A 112 2.88 -27.02 -14.01
C PHE A 112 2.56 -28.07 -12.94
N GLY A 113 3.28 -28.02 -11.82
CA GLY A 113 3.23 -29.09 -10.81
C GLY A 113 3.65 -30.45 -11.40
N GLY A 114 4.68 -30.47 -12.26
CA GLY A 114 5.21 -31.66 -12.96
C GLY A 114 4.36 -32.13 -14.16
N LYS A 115 3.28 -31.43 -14.54
CA LYS A 115 2.40 -31.79 -15.67
C LYS A 115 2.65 -30.84 -16.84
N ALA A 116 2.68 -31.39 -18.07
CA ALA A 116 2.88 -30.60 -19.29
C ALA A 116 1.70 -29.68 -19.63
N ARG A 117 0.53 -29.91 -19.05
CA ARG A 117 -0.69 -29.14 -19.30
C ARG A 117 -1.25 -28.54 -18.03
N VAL A 118 -1.98 -27.43 -18.18
CA VAL A 118 -2.63 -26.72 -17.07
C VAL A 118 -3.98 -26.17 -17.51
N ILE A 119 -4.89 -26.05 -16.54
CA ILE A 119 -6.15 -25.30 -16.69
C ILE A 119 -6.07 -24.11 -15.73
N ILE A 120 -6.06 -22.89 -16.27
CA ILE A 120 -6.01 -21.65 -15.49
C ILE A 120 -7.44 -21.13 -15.32
N PRO A 121 -7.97 -21.02 -14.08
CA PRO A 121 -9.31 -20.50 -13.85
C PRO A 121 -9.50 -19.10 -14.44
N ALA A 122 -10.75 -18.74 -14.72
CA ALA A 122 -11.10 -17.38 -15.10
C ALA A 122 -10.62 -16.36 -14.06
N GLY A 123 -10.05 -15.24 -14.49
CA GLY A 123 -9.52 -14.20 -13.62
C GLY A 123 -8.13 -14.51 -13.00
N ALA A 124 -7.55 -15.69 -13.23
CA ALA A 124 -6.32 -16.12 -12.55
C ALA A 124 -5.06 -16.02 -13.44
N GLU A 125 -3.90 -16.03 -12.77
CA GLU A 125 -2.59 -16.16 -13.39
C GLU A 125 -1.83 -17.32 -12.75
N TYR A 126 -1.12 -18.12 -13.57
CA TYR A 126 -0.37 -19.30 -13.12
C TYR A 126 1.08 -19.24 -13.58
N TRP A 127 1.97 -19.72 -12.72
CA TRP A 127 3.39 -19.86 -13.03
C TRP A 127 3.71 -21.28 -13.48
N SER A 128 4.61 -21.38 -14.45
CA SER A 128 5.25 -22.68 -14.74
C SER A 128 6.14 -23.11 -13.57
N ASP A 129 6.45 -24.39 -13.51
CA ASP A 129 7.54 -24.87 -12.68
C ASP A 129 8.85 -24.20 -13.13
N PRO A 130 9.81 -23.98 -12.21
CA PRO A 130 11.12 -23.44 -12.56
C PRO A 130 11.91 -24.38 -13.47
N VAL A 131 12.49 -23.83 -14.54
CA VAL A 131 13.39 -24.56 -15.45
C VAL A 131 14.83 -24.06 -15.32
N ALA A 132 15.79 -24.97 -15.45
CA ALA A 132 17.22 -24.65 -15.50
C ALA A 132 17.59 -24.09 -16.89
N PHE A 133 17.26 -22.79 -17.08
CA PHE A 133 17.46 -22.08 -18.34
C PHE A 133 18.40 -20.90 -18.14
N ALA A 134 19.64 -21.03 -18.61
CA ALA A 134 20.61 -19.96 -18.51
C ALA A 134 20.44 -18.97 -19.69
N ALA A 135 20.08 -17.73 -19.36
CA ALA A 135 19.97 -16.65 -20.34
C ALA A 135 20.70 -15.38 -19.86
N PRO A 136 21.49 -14.71 -20.72
CA PRO A 136 22.06 -13.41 -20.36
C PRO A 136 21.01 -12.30 -20.39
N ALA A 137 21.29 -11.18 -19.75
CA ALA A 137 20.49 -9.98 -19.89
C ALA A 137 20.45 -9.54 -21.36
N GLY A 138 19.27 -9.18 -21.86
CA GLY A 138 19.04 -8.79 -23.25
C GLY A 138 18.83 -9.95 -24.22
N ALA A 139 18.82 -11.19 -23.74
CA ALA A 139 18.46 -12.32 -24.60
C ALA A 139 17.00 -12.23 -25.04
N ASP A 140 16.75 -12.50 -26.31
CA ASP A 140 15.41 -12.73 -26.83
C ASP A 140 15.02 -14.20 -26.60
N LEU A 141 13.84 -14.40 -26.04
CA LEU A 141 13.29 -15.72 -25.72
C LEU A 141 12.01 -15.94 -26.50
N ALA A 142 11.84 -17.13 -27.04
CA ALA A 142 10.61 -17.61 -27.61
C ALA A 142 9.82 -18.40 -26.56
N ILE A 143 8.63 -17.96 -26.23
CA ILE A 143 7.68 -18.66 -25.39
C ILE A 143 6.58 -19.20 -26.30
N SER A 144 6.49 -20.52 -26.40
CA SER A 144 5.45 -21.20 -27.20
C SER A 144 4.41 -21.80 -26.27
N ILE A 145 3.12 -21.60 -26.58
CA ILE A 145 2.00 -22.26 -25.91
C ILE A 145 1.11 -22.96 -26.95
N TYR A 146 0.57 -24.11 -26.61
CA TYR A 146 -0.45 -24.79 -27.40
C TYR A 146 -1.81 -24.63 -26.71
N LEU A 147 -2.77 -24.12 -27.47
CA LEU A 147 -4.16 -23.95 -27.06
C LEU A 147 -5.00 -25.03 -27.76
N PRO A 148 -5.47 -26.05 -27.01
CA PRO A 148 -6.36 -27.07 -27.59
C PRO A 148 -7.73 -26.50 -27.97
N ASP A 149 -8.18 -25.51 -27.23
CA ASP A 149 -9.43 -24.77 -27.45
C ASP A 149 -9.18 -23.28 -27.46
N ALA A 150 -10.00 -22.52 -28.18
CA ALA A 150 -9.98 -21.06 -28.15
C ALA A 150 -10.48 -20.54 -26.81
N PRO A 151 -9.81 -19.57 -26.19
CA PRO A 151 -10.35 -18.92 -24.99
C PRO A 151 -11.64 -18.17 -25.32
N ALA A 152 -12.65 -18.29 -24.47
CA ALA A 152 -13.94 -17.61 -24.64
C ALA A 152 -13.79 -16.08 -24.67
N GLN A 153 -12.86 -15.56 -23.86
CA GLN A 153 -12.40 -14.18 -23.88
C GLN A 153 -10.89 -14.16 -23.75
N GLN A 154 -10.22 -13.45 -24.66
CA GLN A 154 -8.78 -13.37 -24.70
C GLN A 154 -8.25 -12.41 -23.64
N THR A 155 -7.11 -12.77 -23.07
CA THR A 155 -6.28 -11.91 -22.25
C THR A 155 -4.99 -11.65 -23.01
N GLY A 156 -4.53 -10.42 -23.15
CA GLY A 156 -3.33 -10.15 -23.93
C GLY A 156 -2.82 -8.73 -23.79
N HIS A 157 -1.86 -8.39 -24.65
CA HIS A 157 -1.27 -7.08 -24.74
C HIS A 157 -1.09 -6.67 -26.22
N PRO A 158 -2.05 -5.93 -26.78
CA PRO A 158 -1.99 -5.48 -28.17
C PRO A 158 -0.81 -4.55 -28.51
N GLY A 159 -0.31 -3.81 -27.53
CA GLY A 159 0.82 -2.88 -27.68
C GLY A 159 2.20 -3.54 -27.63
N SER A 160 2.34 -4.84 -27.90
CA SER A 160 3.58 -5.62 -27.67
C SER A 160 4.82 -5.06 -28.38
N ARG A 161 4.65 -4.43 -29.55
CA ARG A 161 5.75 -4.02 -30.44
C ARG A 161 6.74 -5.18 -30.68
N ALA A 162 6.22 -6.41 -30.72
CA ALA A 162 6.93 -7.63 -30.99
C ALA A 162 6.03 -8.56 -31.81
N THR A 163 6.60 -9.23 -32.79
CA THR A 163 5.87 -10.16 -33.65
C THR A 163 5.69 -11.48 -32.94
N SER A 164 4.46 -11.95 -32.87
CA SER A 164 4.05 -13.29 -32.46
C SER A 164 3.64 -14.12 -33.67
N TYR A 165 3.83 -15.41 -33.59
CA TYR A 165 3.57 -16.38 -34.67
C TYR A 165 2.52 -17.35 -34.21
N TYR A 166 1.55 -17.71 -35.08
CA TYR A 166 0.54 -18.70 -34.74
C TYR A 166 0.26 -19.65 -35.91
N LEU A 167 0.09 -20.92 -35.57
CA LEU A 167 -0.09 -21.99 -36.53
C LEU A 167 -0.93 -23.12 -35.90
N HIS A 168 -1.78 -23.77 -36.68
CA HIS A 168 -2.57 -24.93 -36.22
C HIS A 168 -1.70 -26.11 -35.80
N GLY A 169 -2.21 -26.86 -34.83
CA GLY A 169 -1.58 -28.02 -34.25
C GLY A 169 -0.58 -27.71 -33.13
N ASN A 170 -0.21 -28.75 -32.39
CA ASN A 170 0.79 -28.63 -31.33
C ASN A 170 2.21 -28.65 -31.90
N GLN A 171 2.79 -27.45 -32.02
CA GLN A 171 4.12 -27.21 -32.60
C GLN A 171 5.05 -26.50 -31.57
N VAL A 172 4.82 -26.67 -30.27
CA VAL A 172 5.59 -25.94 -29.23
C VAL A 172 7.08 -26.28 -29.26
N GLU A 173 7.47 -27.42 -29.80
CA GLU A 173 8.86 -27.91 -29.90
C GLU A 173 9.46 -27.74 -31.30
N ALA A 174 8.69 -27.29 -32.29
CA ALA A 174 9.19 -27.11 -33.65
C ALA A 174 10.31 -26.08 -33.72
N SER A 175 11.38 -26.34 -34.47
CA SER A 175 12.51 -25.42 -34.64
C SER A 175 12.07 -24.10 -35.30
N GLU A 176 11.08 -24.18 -36.18
CA GLU A 176 10.48 -23.05 -36.89
C GLU A 176 9.00 -23.32 -37.13
N LEU A 177 8.16 -22.31 -37.08
CA LEU A 177 6.74 -22.39 -37.41
C LEU A 177 6.55 -22.05 -38.90
N THR A 178 6.93 -22.97 -39.77
CA THR A 178 6.84 -22.77 -41.22
C THR A 178 5.38 -22.56 -41.65
N GLY A 179 5.11 -21.45 -42.34
CA GLY A 179 3.76 -21.08 -42.78
C GLY A 179 2.89 -20.44 -41.68
N ALA A 180 3.47 -20.12 -40.54
CA ALA A 180 2.74 -19.41 -39.50
C ALA A 180 2.23 -18.03 -39.96
N LYS A 181 1.06 -17.67 -39.50
CA LYS A 181 0.59 -16.28 -39.55
C LYS A 181 1.24 -15.47 -38.46
N THR A 182 1.28 -14.14 -38.62
CA THR A 182 1.90 -13.21 -37.71
C THR A 182 0.90 -12.21 -37.16
N VAL A 183 1.17 -11.73 -35.94
CA VAL A 183 0.44 -10.64 -35.29
C VAL A 183 1.38 -9.92 -34.32
N ASP A 184 1.29 -8.61 -34.20
CA ASP A 184 2.18 -7.83 -33.31
C ASP A 184 1.56 -7.64 -31.92
N HIS A 185 1.09 -8.73 -31.30
CA HIS A 185 0.47 -8.77 -29.98
C HIS A 185 0.99 -9.95 -29.17
N TRP A 186 0.96 -9.83 -27.82
CA TRP A 186 1.13 -10.97 -26.91
C TRP A 186 -0.22 -11.46 -26.39
N TYR A 187 -0.35 -12.75 -26.20
CA TYR A 187 -1.57 -13.41 -25.68
C TYR A 187 -1.23 -14.34 -24.52
N GLN A 188 -1.99 -14.29 -23.44
CA GLN A 188 -1.90 -15.13 -22.24
C GLN A 188 -0.52 -15.16 -21.57
N LEU A 189 0.41 -14.31 -21.96
CA LEU A 189 1.78 -14.25 -21.42
C LEU A 189 1.93 -12.96 -20.60
N ALA A 190 2.25 -13.09 -19.30
CA ALA A 190 2.27 -11.95 -18.38
C ALA A 190 3.66 -11.63 -17.80
N GLY A 191 4.57 -12.61 -17.70
CA GLY A 191 5.88 -12.34 -17.14
C GLY A 191 6.86 -13.50 -17.20
N ILE A 192 8.12 -13.18 -17.01
CA ILE A 192 9.22 -14.13 -16.79
C ILE A 192 9.98 -13.68 -15.55
N GLU A 193 10.25 -14.61 -14.66
CA GLU A 193 10.95 -14.38 -13.42
C GLU A 193 12.23 -15.22 -13.36
N THR A 194 13.23 -14.70 -12.67
CA THR A 194 14.50 -15.38 -12.44
C THR A 194 14.87 -15.39 -10.95
N VAL A 195 15.74 -16.33 -10.55
CA VAL A 195 16.29 -16.36 -9.18
C VAL A 195 17.52 -15.48 -9.12
N SER A 196 17.54 -14.52 -8.21
CA SER A 196 18.71 -13.68 -7.92
C SER A 196 18.61 -13.05 -6.52
N ASP A 197 19.73 -13.06 -5.80
CA ASP A 197 19.86 -12.40 -4.50
C ASP A 197 20.13 -10.89 -4.61
N ARG A 198 20.57 -10.44 -5.78
CA ARG A 198 21.03 -9.05 -6.00
C ARG A 198 20.10 -8.24 -6.87
N ALA A 199 19.44 -8.92 -7.83
CA ALA A 199 18.63 -8.22 -8.81
C ALA A 199 17.41 -7.55 -8.17
N SER A 200 16.94 -6.50 -8.80
CA SER A 200 15.73 -5.77 -8.45
C SER A 200 14.99 -5.35 -9.71
N ALA A 201 13.82 -4.75 -9.55
CA ALA A 201 13.05 -4.24 -10.67
C ALA A 201 12.54 -2.82 -10.41
N VAL A 202 12.44 -2.03 -11.48
CA VAL A 202 11.65 -0.81 -11.55
C VAL A 202 10.48 -1.06 -12.49
N VAL A 203 9.27 -0.84 -12.00
CA VAL A 203 8.07 -0.83 -12.87
C VAL A 203 7.92 0.57 -13.45
N VAL A 204 7.71 0.63 -14.75
CA VAL A 204 7.32 1.85 -15.45
C VAL A 204 5.86 1.72 -15.83
N PHE A 205 5.02 2.45 -15.13
CA PHE A 205 3.57 2.36 -15.18
C PHE A 205 2.99 3.56 -15.92
N GLY A 206 2.20 3.31 -16.98
CA GLY A 206 1.73 4.40 -17.82
C GLY A 206 0.84 3.95 -18.98
N ASP A 207 0.63 4.85 -19.89
CA ASP A 207 -0.21 4.73 -21.07
C ASP A 207 0.56 4.33 -22.36
N SER A 208 0.07 4.74 -23.54
CA SER A 208 0.68 4.48 -24.84
C SER A 208 2.10 5.04 -24.98
N ILE A 209 2.44 6.11 -24.28
CA ILE A 209 3.78 6.71 -24.30
C ILE A 209 4.78 5.75 -23.63
N THR A 210 4.38 5.11 -22.55
CA THR A 210 5.19 4.09 -21.87
C THR A 210 5.20 2.78 -22.64
N ASP A 211 4.05 2.38 -23.19
CA ASP A 211 3.90 1.20 -24.05
C ASP A 211 4.75 1.26 -25.34
N GLY A 212 5.08 2.48 -25.77
CA GLY A 212 5.98 2.72 -26.91
C GLY A 212 5.25 2.92 -28.24
N SER A 213 4.12 3.60 -28.22
CA SER A 213 3.39 3.97 -29.43
C SER A 213 4.30 4.74 -30.40
N GLY A 214 4.23 4.42 -31.70
CA GLY A 214 5.12 5.00 -32.72
C GLY A 214 6.44 4.24 -32.93
N THR A 215 6.80 3.28 -32.09
CA THR A 215 7.97 2.41 -32.35
C THR A 215 7.63 1.25 -33.29
N LYS A 216 8.63 0.78 -34.05
CA LYS A 216 8.47 -0.37 -34.96
C LYS A 216 8.57 -1.68 -34.19
N PRO A 217 7.79 -2.72 -34.60
CA PRO A 217 7.92 -4.05 -34.02
C PRO A 217 9.36 -4.58 -34.07
N ASN A 218 9.73 -5.38 -33.06
CA ASN A 218 11.00 -6.08 -32.91
C ASN A 218 12.25 -5.20 -32.75
N THR A 219 12.12 -3.85 -32.78
CA THR A 219 13.27 -2.95 -32.65
C THR A 219 13.68 -2.66 -31.21
N ASN A 220 12.79 -2.88 -30.24
CA ASN A 220 13.01 -2.57 -28.81
C ASN A 220 13.56 -1.15 -28.61
N THR A 221 12.83 -0.15 -29.10
CA THR A 221 13.22 1.28 -29.09
C THR A 221 12.27 2.15 -28.25
N ARG A 222 11.54 1.54 -27.30
CA ARG A 222 10.74 2.29 -26.31
C ARG A 222 11.69 3.03 -25.36
N TRP A 223 11.22 4.06 -24.69
CA TRP A 223 12.04 4.73 -23.70
C TRP A 223 12.44 3.80 -22.53
N THR A 224 11.61 2.81 -22.20
CA THR A 224 11.91 1.77 -21.21
C THR A 224 13.04 0.85 -21.66
N ASP A 225 13.12 0.51 -22.94
CA ASP A 225 14.23 -0.27 -23.51
C ASP A 225 15.53 0.53 -23.48
N ALA A 226 15.48 1.83 -23.86
CA ALA A 226 16.64 2.73 -23.79
C ALA A 226 17.12 2.94 -22.35
N LEU A 227 16.19 3.08 -21.38
CA LEU A 227 16.54 3.13 -19.95
C LEU A 227 17.22 1.83 -19.48
N GLN A 228 16.72 0.67 -19.91
CA GLN A 228 17.35 -0.61 -19.59
C GLN A 228 18.78 -0.70 -20.14
N LEU A 229 19.03 -0.22 -21.35
CA LEU A 229 20.39 -0.21 -21.92
C LEU A 229 21.33 0.67 -21.09
N ARG A 230 20.87 1.82 -20.62
CA ARG A 230 21.64 2.70 -19.73
C ARG A 230 21.96 2.03 -18.39
N LEU A 231 20.99 1.31 -17.81
CA LEU A 231 21.20 0.57 -16.54
C LEU A 231 22.22 -0.56 -16.73
N ARG A 232 22.15 -1.32 -17.83
CA ARG A 232 23.14 -2.38 -18.14
C ARG A 232 24.56 -1.83 -18.28
N GLY A 233 24.72 -0.64 -18.84
CA GLY A 233 26.00 0.05 -18.95
C GLY A 233 26.57 0.54 -17.61
N THR A 234 25.84 0.43 -16.52
CA THR A 234 26.22 0.92 -15.19
C THR A 234 26.48 -0.25 -14.25
N ARG A 235 27.74 -0.42 -13.79
CA ARG A 235 28.19 -1.59 -13.01
C ARG A 235 27.29 -1.93 -11.82
N ASP A 236 26.84 -0.93 -11.08
CA ASP A 236 26.07 -1.12 -9.84
C ASP A 236 24.57 -1.30 -10.06
N ARG A 237 24.10 -1.18 -11.32
CA ARG A 237 22.65 -1.24 -11.69
C ARG A 237 22.36 -2.22 -12.81
N SER A 238 23.36 -2.96 -13.27
CA SER A 238 23.21 -3.92 -14.37
C SER A 238 22.25 -5.08 -14.08
N GLU A 239 21.95 -5.29 -12.79
CA GLU A 239 20.99 -6.31 -12.32
C GLU A 239 19.61 -5.71 -11.96
N MET A 240 19.28 -4.51 -12.43
CA MET A 240 17.92 -3.94 -12.29
C MET A 240 17.13 -4.11 -13.58
N ALA A 241 15.98 -4.77 -13.50
CA ALA A 241 15.06 -4.92 -14.62
C ALA A 241 14.15 -3.70 -14.75
N VAL A 242 13.96 -3.19 -15.96
CA VAL A 242 12.91 -2.22 -16.29
C VAL A 242 11.69 -2.98 -16.80
N LEU A 243 10.62 -3.02 -16.02
CA LEU A 243 9.37 -3.69 -16.37
C LEU A 243 8.42 -2.67 -16.99
N ASN A 244 8.09 -2.83 -18.25
CA ASN A 244 7.15 -1.97 -18.96
C ASN A 244 5.71 -2.39 -18.62
N ALA A 245 5.01 -1.55 -17.89
CA ALA A 245 3.59 -1.69 -17.52
C ALA A 245 2.73 -0.59 -18.19
N GLY A 246 3.12 -0.16 -19.40
CA GLY A 246 2.33 0.71 -20.26
C GLY A 246 1.18 -0.03 -20.92
N ILE A 247 0.08 0.66 -21.18
CA ILE A 247 -1.06 0.18 -21.97
C ILE A 247 -1.55 1.32 -22.86
N GLY A 248 -1.69 1.06 -24.18
CA GLY A 248 -2.25 2.04 -25.11
C GLY A 248 -3.61 2.57 -24.69
N GLY A 249 -3.78 3.90 -24.62
CA GLY A 249 -5.05 4.54 -24.28
C GLY A 249 -5.48 4.41 -22.81
N ASN A 250 -4.60 3.96 -21.92
CA ASN A 250 -4.93 3.82 -20.50
C ASN A 250 -5.24 5.16 -19.84
N ARG A 251 -6.13 5.16 -18.88
CA ARG A 251 -6.56 6.32 -18.08
C ARG A 251 -6.43 6.04 -16.60
N LEU A 252 -6.22 7.08 -15.81
CA LEU A 252 -6.18 6.98 -14.35
C LEU A 252 -7.52 6.53 -13.77
N LEU A 253 -8.63 7.13 -14.26
CA LEU A 253 -9.92 7.16 -13.58
C LEU A 253 -10.98 6.25 -14.19
N ASN A 254 -10.92 6.02 -15.48
CA ASN A 254 -11.99 5.34 -16.20
C ASN A 254 -11.46 4.17 -17.02
N ASP A 255 -12.22 3.09 -17.07
CA ASP A 255 -11.97 2.01 -18.01
C ASP A 255 -12.13 2.50 -19.44
N GLY A 256 -11.43 1.86 -20.37
CA GLY A 256 -11.46 2.14 -21.79
C GLY A 256 -10.94 0.95 -22.55
N LEU A 257 -9.81 1.11 -23.25
CA LEU A 257 -9.13 -0.01 -23.92
C LEU A 257 -8.63 -1.06 -22.90
N ALA A 258 -8.41 -0.62 -21.65
CA ALA A 258 -8.06 -1.48 -20.53
C ALA A 258 -8.76 -1.00 -19.25
N ALA A 259 -8.67 -1.79 -18.18
CA ALA A 259 -9.02 -1.36 -16.84
C ALA A 259 -8.22 -0.09 -16.48
N ASN A 260 -8.84 0.83 -15.72
CA ASN A 260 -8.18 2.06 -15.29
C ASN A 260 -6.92 1.77 -14.47
N ALA A 261 -6.00 2.71 -14.46
CA ALA A 261 -4.69 2.56 -13.84
C ALA A 261 -4.78 2.19 -12.35
N VAL A 262 -5.72 2.79 -11.61
CA VAL A 262 -5.92 2.48 -10.18
C VAL A 262 -6.37 1.04 -9.97
N ALA A 263 -7.23 0.50 -10.85
CA ALA A 263 -7.75 -0.87 -10.75
C ALA A 263 -6.69 -1.94 -11.08
N ARG A 264 -5.81 -1.69 -12.09
CA ARG A 264 -4.76 -2.64 -12.48
C ARG A 264 -3.48 -2.53 -11.66
N PHE A 265 -3.38 -1.56 -10.77
CA PHE A 265 -2.15 -1.21 -10.05
C PHE A 265 -1.55 -2.38 -9.26
N ASP A 266 -2.36 -3.14 -8.50
CA ASP A 266 -1.87 -4.24 -7.68
C ASP A 266 -1.27 -5.36 -8.53
N ARG A 267 -1.98 -5.75 -9.61
CA ARG A 267 -1.51 -6.78 -10.52
C ARG A 267 -0.24 -6.38 -11.25
N ASP A 268 -0.16 -5.15 -11.76
CA ASP A 268 0.89 -4.72 -12.68
C ASP A 268 2.12 -4.14 -11.95
N VAL A 269 1.95 -3.64 -10.71
CA VAL A 269 3.02 -2.99 -9.94
C VAL A 269 3.42 -3.77 -8.69
N LEU A 270 2.45 -4.24 -7.89
CA LEU A 270 2.75 -4.84 -6.59
C LEU A 270 3.01 -6.35 -6.66
N THR A 271 2.42 -7.04 -7.65
CA THR A 271 2.55 -8.50 -7.82
C THR A 271 3.92 -8.94 -8.38
N PRO A 272 4.57 -8.23 -9.35
CA PRO A 272 5.86 -8.67 -9.86
C PRO A 272 6.92 -8.70 -8.75
N PRO A 273 7.64 -9.82 -8.54
CA PRO A 273 8.58 -9.95 -7.45
C PRO A 273 9.84 -9.09 -7.67
N GLY A 274 10.42 -8.59 -6.59
CA GLY A 274 11.66 -7.83 -6.61
C GLY A 274 11.53 -6.38 -7.03
N VAL A 275 10.32 -5.84 -7.15
CA VAL A 275 10.08 -4.42 -7.44
C VAL A 275 10.54 -3.57 -6.25
N THR A 276 11.36 -2.57 -6.53
CA THR A 276 11.89 -1.62 -5.54
C THR A 276 11.61 -0.17 -5.92
N HIS A 277 11.32 0.08 -7.19
CA HIS A 277 11.05 1.43 -7.72
C HIS A 277 9.84 1.39 -8.65
N LEU A 278 9.14 2.51 -8.72
CA LEU A 278 7.99 2.73 -9.58
C LEU A 278 8.13 4.11 -10.23
N ILE A 279 8.05 4.16 -11.56
CA ILE A 279 7.91 5.41 -12.31
C ILE A 279 6.47 5.46 -12.82
N ILE A 280 5.72 6.52 -12.51
CA ILE A 280 4.35 6.73 -13.01
C ILE A 280 4.37 7.86 -14.05
N LEU A 281 3.98 7.53 -15.27
CA LEU A 281 3.73 8.50 -16.35
C LEU A 281 2.37 8.18 -16.96
N GLU A 282 1.33 8.83 -16.46
CA GLU A 282 -0.07 8.48 -16.75
C GLU A 282 -0.94 9.74 -16.68
N GLY A 283 -2.03 9.78 -17.44
CA GLY A 283 -3.09 10.77 -17.31
C GLY A 283 -3.34 11.65 -18.54
N VAL A 284 -2.52 11.58 -19.60
CA VAL A 284 -2.77 12.37 -20.83
C VAL A 284 -4.10 12.00 -21.47
N ASN A 285 -4.50 10.71 -21.36
CA ASN A 285 -5.76 10.22 -21.91
C ASN A 285 -6.98 10.66 -21.10
N ASP A 286 -6.85 10.84 -19.78
CA ASP A 286 -7.91 11.43 -18.95
C ASP A 286 -8.17 12.88 -19.37
N LEU A 287 -7.10 13.67 -19.51
CA LEU A 287 -7.17 15.06 -19.94
C LEU A 287 -7.76 15.19 -21.35
N GLY A 288 -7.23 14.40 -22.30
CA GLY A 288 -7.63 14.49 -23.71
C GLY A 288 -9.06 14.01 -23.96
N THR A 289 -9.52 12.97 -23.27
CA THR A 289 -10.88 12.46 -23.46
C THR A 289 -11.96 13.36 -22.84
N LEU A 290 -11.62 14.25 -21.92
CA LEU A 290 -12.57 15.17 -21.30
C LEU A 290 -13.27 16.06 -22.35
N THR A 291 -12.49 16.59 -23.28
CA THR A 291 -12.97 17.60 -24.25
C THR A 291 -12.98 17.11 -25.70
N ARG A 292 -12.53 15.86 -25.96
CA ARG A 292 -12.37 15.33 -27.32
C ARG A 292 -13.63 15.45 -28.17
N ASP A 293 -14.80 15.17 -27.57
CA ASP A 293 -16.08 15.09 -28.29
C ASP A 293 -16.89 16.39 -28.20
N ALA A 294 -16.70 17.17 -27.12
CA ALA A 294 -17.33 18.48 -26.90
C ALA A 294 -16.64 19.28 -25.79
N PRO A 295 -16.67 20.62 -25.82
CA PRO A 295 -16.20 21.45 -24.72
C PRO A 295 -17.01 21.16 -23.43
N VAL A 296 -16.35 21.29 -22.26
CA VAL A 296 -16.96 21.10 -20.95
C VAL A 296 -16.81 22.36 -20.08
N SER A 297 -17.53 22.41 -18.95
CA SER A 297 -17.47 23.56 -18.04
C SER A 297 -16.16 23.63 -17.26
N ALA A 298 -15.80 24.82 -16.76
CA ALA A 298 -14.63 24.99 -15.87
C ALA A 298 -14.74 24.15 -14.57
N ALA A 299 -15.95 23.85 -14.10
CA ALA A 299 -16.18 22.99 -12.96
C ALA A 299 -15.80 21.53 -13.26
N GLU A 300 -16.06 21.04 -14.47
CA GLU A 300 -15.70 19.69 -14.91
C GLU A 300 -14.19 19.56 -15.07
N HIS A 301 -13.50 20.57 -15.62
CA HIS A 301 -12.03 20.65 -15.65
C HIS A 301 -11.45 20.55 -14.24
N ALA A 302 -11.89 21.39 -13.30
CA ALA A 302 -11.42 21.37 -11.92
C ALA A 302 -11.68 20.02 -11.22
N ALA A 303 -12.86 19.44 -11.42
CA ALA A 303 -13.21 18.14 -10.87
C ALA A 303 -12.38 16.98 -11.44
N LEU A 304 -11.99 17.06 -12.72
CA LEU A 304 -11.08 16.07 -13.31
C LEU A 304 -9.70 16.15 -12.66
N VAL A 305 -9.12 17.35 -12.57
CA VAL A 305 -7.79 17.58 -11.96
C VAL A 305 -7.76 17.07 -10.53
N GLU A 306 -8.78 17.38 -9.72
CA GLU A 306 -8.89 16.90 -8.33
C GLU A 306 -8.89 15.37 -8.27
N ARG A 307 -9.70 14.70 -9.09
CA ARG A 307 -9.78 13.24 -9.13
C ARG A 307 -8.48 12.59 -9.60
N MET A 308 -7.81 13.16 -10.61
CA MET A 308 -6.52 12.67 -11.10
C MET A 308 -5.45 12.74 -10.01
N ILE A 309 -5.35 13.87 -9.32
CA ILE A 309 -4.45 14.04 -8.16
C ILE A 309 -4.78 13.04 -7.07
N GLY A 310 -6.08 12.83 -6.79
CA GLY A 310 -6.55 11.82 -5.84
C GLY A 310 -6.09 10.40 -6.21
N ALA A 311 -6.22 10.01 -7.47
CA ALA A 311 -5.78 8.72 -7.99
C ALA A 311 -4.26 8.51 -7.88
N LEU A 312 -3.47 9.50 -8.31
CA LEU A 312 -2.01 9.48 -8.18
C LEU A 312 -1.59 9.33 -6.72
N ARG A 313 -2.22 10.08 -5.81
CA ARG A 313 -1.97 9.97 -4.35
C ARG A 313 -2.24 8.56 -3.83
N GLN A 314 -3.33 7.91 -4.24
CA GLN A 314 -3.66 6.54 -3.82
C GLN A 314 -2.62 5.53 -4.31
N MET A 315 -2.16 5.65 -5.55
CA MET A 315 -1.11 4.77 -6.09
C MET A 315 0.22 4.95 -5.36
N VAL A 316 0.62 6.21 -5.06
CA VAL A 316 1.82 6.50 -4.26
C VAL A 316 1.73 5.91 -2.85
N LEU A 317 0.58 6.07 -2.17
CA LEU A 317 0.36 5.50 -0.84
C LEU A 317 0.49 3.98 -0.84
N ARG A 318 -0.10 3.31 -1.84
CA ARG A 318 -0.03 1.84 -1.98
C ARG A 318 1.40 1.37 -2.27
N ALA A 319 2.11 2.02 -3.20
CA ALA A 319 3.51 1.71 -3.49
C ALA A 319 4.40 1.86 -2.25
N ARG A 320 4.27 2.97 -1.52
CA ARG A 320 5.02 3.23 -0.29
C ARG A 320 4.74 2.22 0.81
N ALA A 321 3.49 1.75 0.94
CA ALA A 321 3.12 0.68 1.87
C ALA A 321 3.87 -0.64 1.59
N HIS A 322 4.28 -0.86 0.34
CA HIS A 322 5.11 -2.00 -0.08
C HIS A 322 6.62 -1.68 -0.13
N GLY A 323 7.05 -0.53 0.39
CA GLY A 323 8.46 -0.13 0.41
C GLY A 323 9.02 0.25 -0.97
N ILE A 324 8.16 0.50 -1.95
CA ILE A 324 8.54 0.88 -3.31
C ILE A 324 8.77 2.40 -3.37
N VAL A 325 9.95 2.80 -3.86
CA VAL A 325 10.29 4.21 -4.12
C VAL A 325 9.47 4.70 -5.31
N THR A 326 8.78 5.83 -5.14
CA THR A 326 7.86 6.39 -6.14
C THR A 326 8.48 7.57 -6.86
N ILE A 327 8.48 7.53 -8.20
CA ILE A 327 9.01 8.57 -9.07
C ILE A 327 7.88 9.06 -9.96
N GLY A 328 7.54 10.34 -9.87
CA GLY A 328 6.53 10.98 -10.72
C GLY A 328 7.14 11.43 -12.05
N GLY A 329 6.55 11.01 -13.17
CA GLY A 329 6.81 11.58 -14.49
C GLY A 329 5.77 12.65 -14.81
N THR A 330 6.20 13.86 -15.20
CA THR A 330 5.27 14.90 -15.61
C THR A 330 4.65 14.59 -16.97
N ILE A 331 3.35 14.86 -17.14
CA ILE A 331 2.60 14.64 -18.38
C ILE A 331 3.17 15.53 -19.48
N LEU A 332 3.48 14.94 -20.63
CA LEU A 332 4.06 15.61 -21.79
C LEU A 332 3.10 16.65 -22.39
N PRO A 333 3.64 17.68 -23.10
CA PRO A 333 2.81 18.56 -23.94
C PRO A 333 2.09 17.76 -25.02
N TYR A 334 0.83 18.12 -25.32
CA TYR A 334 0.04 17.42 -26.33
C TYR A 334 -0.90 18.36 -27.12
N ALA A 335 -0.65 19.69 -27.10
CA ALA A 335 -1.45 20.65 -27.84
C ALA A 335 -1.46 20.41 -29.36
N GLY A 336 -0.49 19.66 -29.88
CA GLY A 336 -0.43 19.24 -31.28
C GLY A 336 -1.30 18.05 -31.65
N SER A 337 -1.94 17.41 -30.67
CA SER A 337 -2.70 16.17 -30.89
C SER A 337 -3.93 16.40 -31.76
N GLY A 338 -3.90 15.83 -32.97
CA GLY A 338 -5.05 15.79 -33.86
C GLY A 338 -6.14 14.80 -33.44
N TYR A 339 -5.91 14.01 -32.40
CA TYR A 339 -6.88 13.06 -31.84
C TYR A 339 -7.69 13.64 -30.69
N TYR A 340 -7.06 14.46 -29.83
CA TYR A 340 -7.71 15.04 -28.65
C TYR A 340 -8.17 16.48 -28.84
N HIS A 341 -7.58 17.22 -29.80
CA HIS A 341 -7.87 18.64 -30.06
C HIS A 341 -7.86 19.51 -28.80
N PRO A 342 -6.80 19.42 -27.92
CA PRO A 342 -6.80 20.12 -26.66
C PRO A 342 -6.77 21.63 -26.84
N ASP A 343 -7.44 22.34 -25.95
CA ASP A 343 -7.48 23.80 -25.88
C ASP A 343 -6.64 24.36 -24.71
N ALA A 344 -6.78 25.64 -24.42
CA ALA A 344 -6.07 26.31 -23.34
C ALA A 344 -6.48 25.81 -21.94
N ALA A 345 -7.72 25.34 -21.77
CA ALA A 345 -8.19 24.78 -20.50
C ALA A 345 -7.56 23.41 -20.24
N ASN A 346 -7.45 22.56 -21.27
CA ASN A 346 -6.72 21.29 -21.18
C ASN A 346 -5.25 21.48 -20.80
N GLU A 347 -4.61 22.51 -21.35
CA GLU A 347 -3.22 22.84 -20.98
C GLU A 347 -3.11 23.33 -19.52
N ALA A 348 -4.08 24.12 -19.06
CA ALA A 348 -4.14 24.55 -17.66
C ALA A 348 -4.31 23.35 -16.71
N ASP A 349 -5.16 22.39 -17.05
CA ASP A 349 -5.34 21.14 -16.31
C ASP A 349 -4.05 20.33 -16.25
N ARG A 350 -3.39 20.16 -17.40
CA ARG A 350 -2.10 19.45 -17.48
C ARG A 350 -1.06 20.11 -16.59
N GLN A 351 -0.96 21.42 -16.60
CA GLN A 351 -0.02 22.16 -15.77
C GLN A 351 -0.39 22.06 -14.28
N ALA A 352 -1.68 22.03 -13.92
CA ALA A 352 -2.12 21.85 -12.55
C ALA A 352 -1.72 20.46 -11.99
N VAL A 353 -1.93 19.39 -12.78
CA VAL A 353 -1.48 18.03 -12.42
C VAL A 353 0.05 17.97 -12.35
N ASN A 354 0.76 18.53 -13.32
CA ASN A 354 2.23 18.57 -13.32
C ASN A 354 2.80 19.38 -12.16
N ALA A 355 2.16 20.47 -11.75
CA ALA A 355 2.55 21.24 -10.57
C ALA A 355 2.44 20.39 -9.31
N TRP A 356 1.37 19.60 -9.18
CA TRP A 356 1.23 18.65 -8.06
C TRP A 356 2.30 17.55 -8.12
N ILE A 357 2.60 16.98 -9.30
CA ILE A 357 3.66 15.96 -9.45
C ILE A 357 5.01 16.53 -9.00
N ARG A 358 5.34 17.77 -9.38
CA ARG A 358 6.59 18.45 -9.02
C ARG A 358 6.67 18.84 -7.54
N ALA A 359 5.54 18.99 -6.85
CA ALA A 359 5.52 19.46 -5.47
C ALA A 359 6.21 18.46 -4.52
N PRO A 360 7.13 18.93 -3.65
CA PRO A 360 7.85 18.07 -2.71
C PRO A 360 6.92 17.24 -1.83
N GLY A 361 7.26 15.96 -1.64
CA GLY A 361 6.52 15.05 -0.76
C GLY A 361 5.41 14.24 -1.45
N ASN A 362 4.92 14.66 -2.61
CA ASN A 362 3.93 13.90 -3.37
C ASN A 362 4.54 12.62 -3.95
N PHE A 363 5.72 12.71 -4.53
CA PHE A 363 6.56 11.58 -4.92
C PHE A 363 7.90 11.62 -4.17
N ASP A 364 8.64 10.51 -4.15
CA ASP A 364 9.97 10.47 -3.55
C ASP A 364 11.01 11.15 -4.45
N ALA A 365 10.76 11.15 -5.77
CA ALA A 365 11.51 11.89 -6.77
C ALA A 365 10.62 12.22 -7.98
N VAL A 366 11.10 13.08 -8.86
CA VAL A 366 10.38 13.49 -10.08
C VAL A 366 11.34 13.46 -11.28
N VAL A 367 10.85 12.97 -12.41
CA VAL A 367 11.45 13.15 -13.73
C VAL A 367 10.56 14.12 -14.51
N ASP A 368 11.09 15.28 -14.84
CA ASP A 368 10.33 16.34 -15.53
C ASP A 368 10.34 16.12 -17.06
N PHE A 369 9.56 15.13 -17.50
CA PHE A 369 9.42 14.84 -18.94
C PHE A 369 8.79 15.99 -19.74
N ASP A 370 7.88 16.78 -19.12
CA ASP A 370 7.34 17.99 -19.73
C ASP A 370 8.47 18.97 -20.12
N ALA A 371 9.40 19.24 -19.22
CA ALA A 371 10.53 20.14 -19.49
C ALA A 371 11.46 19.62 -20.59
N VAL A 372 11.66 18.29 -20.66
CA VAL A 372 12.56 17.65 -21.64
C VAL A 372 11.95 17.61 -23.03
N MET A 373 10.63 17.36 -23.11
CA MET A 373 9.96 17.02 -24.37
C MET A 373 9.34 18.23 -25.09
N ARG A 374 9.12 19.34 -24.35
CA ARG A 374 8.46 20.53 -24.93
C ARG A 374 9.34 21.29 -25.90
N ASP A 375 8.71 21.88 -26.93
CA ASP A 375 9.30 22.85 -27.81
C ASP A 375 9.55 24.17 -27.03
N PRO A 376 10.79 24.65 -26.91
CA PRO A 376 11.07 25.89 -26.17
C PRO A 376 10.35 27.14 -26.76
N ALA A 377 10.07 27.16 -28.06
CA ALA A 377 9.35 28.25 -28.72
C ALA A 377 7.82 28.13 -28.59
N ARG A 378 7.31 26.90 -28.36
CA ARG A 378 5.88 26.60 -28.22
C ARG A 378 5.70 25.58 -27.07
N PRO A 379 5.80 25.98 -25.81
CA PRO A 379 5.92 25.06 -24.67
C PRO A 379 4.75 24.09 -24.47
N THR A 380 3.62 24.29 -25.14
CA THR A 380 2.46 23.40 -25.11
C THR A 380 2.53 22.29 -26.16
N TYR A 381 3.54 22.30 -27.04
CA TYR A 381 3.78 21.32 -28.11
C TYR A 381 5.03 20.50 -27.81
N LEU A 382 5.05 19.28 -28.33
CA LEU A 382 6.28 18.48 -28.38
C LEU A 382 7.30 19.18 -29.31
N LEU A 383 8.59 19.08 -28.95
CA LEU A 383 9.67 19.48 -29.85
C LEU A 383 9.59 18.64 -31.15
N ALA A 384 9.62 19.26 -32.30
CA ALA A 384 9.40 18.57 -33.60
C ALA A 384 10.31 17.34 -33.80
N ALA A 385 11.56 17.38 -33.32
CA ALA A 385 12.49 16.25 -33.40
C ALA A 385 12.06 15.08 -32.49
N TYR A 386 11.25 15.34 -31.47
CA TYR A 386 10.79 14.35 -30.48
C TYR A 386 9.35 13.87 -30.74
N ASP A 387 8.65 14.49 -31.68
CA ASP A 387 7.29 14.13 -32.07
C ASP A 387 7.30 13.00 -33.11
N SER A 388 6.46 11.99 -32.98
CA SER A 388 6.26 10.95 -34.00
C SER A 388 5.49 11.46 -35.24
N GLY A 389 4.92 12.66 -35.16
CA GLY A 389 4.14 13.31 -36.19
C GLY A 389 2.63 13.38 -35.88
N ASP A 390 2.19 12.93 -34.72
CA ASP A 390 0.79 12.98 -34.30
C ASP A 390 0.51 14.01 -33.18
N GLY A 391 1.56 14.71 -32.72
CA GLY A 391 1.47 15.74 -31.68
C GLY A 391 1.17 15.21 -30.27
N LEU A 392 1.32 13.90 -30.06
CA LEU A 392 1.03 13.20 -28.79
C LEU A 392 2.14 12.22 -28.38
N HIS A 393 2.55 11.35 -29.31
CA HIS A 393 3.50 10.29 -29.02
C HIS A 393 4.93 10.68 -29.41
N PRO A 394 5.92 10.32 -28.60
CA PRO A 394 7.32 10.56 -28.92
C PRO A 394 7.81 9.77 -30.14
N SER A 395 8.72 10.37 -30.90
CA SER A 395 9.57 9.66 -31.87
C SER A 395 10.61 8.79 -31.15
N VAL A 396 11.35 7.94 -31.88
CA VAL A 396 12.47 7.17 -31.30
C VAL A 396 13.50 8.09 -30.63
N ALA A 397 13.77 9.27 -31.22
CA ALA A 397 14.65 10.27 -30.61
C ALA A 397 14.04 10.88 -29.33
N GLY A 398 12.74 11.11 -29.32
CA GLY A 398 12.02 11.53 -28.12
C GLY A 398 12.06 10.48 -27.02
N TYR A 399 11.86 9.21 -27.33
CA TYR A 399 12.00 8.11 -26.37
C TYR A 399 13.42 7.98 -25.81
N GLN A 400 14.44 8.20 -26.63
CA GLN A 400 15.83 8.26 -26.15
C GLN A 400 16.02 9.44 -25.18
N ALA A 401 15.51 10.64 -25.52
CA ALA A 401 15.59 11.82 -24.65
C ALA A 401 14.87 11.60 -23.32
N MET A 402 13.69 10.94 -23.32
CA MET A 402 13.00 10.55 -22.09
C MET A 402 13.84 9.61 -21.24
N ALA A 403 14.41 8.57 -21.84
CA ALA A 403 15.29 7.66 -21.13
C ALA A 403 16.49 8.37 -20.51
N ASP A 404 17.13 9.29 -21.26
CA ASP A 404 18.30 10.06 -20.83
C ASP A 404 17.96 11.02 -19.69
N ALA A 405 16.75 11.52 -19.64
CA ALA A 405 16.26 12.40 -18.59
C ALA A 405 16.10 11.69 -17.22
N VAL A 406 16.02 10.36 -17.19
CA VAL A 406 15.95 9.63 -15.92
C VAL A 406 17.32 9.62 -15.24
N PRO A 407 17.50 10.32 -14.10
CA PRO A 407 18.77 10.27 -13.37
C PRO A 407 18.97 8.86 -12.79
N LEU A 408 19.96 8.12 -13.27
CA LEU A 408 20.20 6.74 -12.79
C LEU A 408 20.45 6.67 -11.27
N ALA A 409 20.86 7.77 -10.65
CA ALA A 409 21.01 7.86 -9.19
C ALA A 409 19.70 7.58 -8.44
N LEU A 410 18.55 7.92 -9.03
CA LEU A 410 17.22 7.64 -8.45
C LEU A 410 16.90 6.14 -8.40
N LEU A 411 17.55 5.35 -9.26
CA LEU A 411 17.38 3.89 -9.39
C LEU A 411 18.53 3.11 -8.72
N GLY A 412 19.34 3.75 -7.88
CA GLY A 412 20.42 3.10 -7.16
C GLY A 412 19.90 2.37 -5.92
N SER A 413 20.46 1.18 -5.63
CA SER A 413 20.24 0.60 -4.31
C SER A 413 20.86 1.52 -3.26
N LYS A 414 20.03 2.00 -2.33
CA LYS A 414 20.55 2.48 -1.05
C LYS A 414 21.20 1.26 -0.39
N ASP A 415 22.53 1.21 -0.43
CA ASP A 415 23.39 0.22 0.20
C ASP A 415 23.34 -1.24 -0.28
N LYS A 416 24.53 -1.85 -0.40
CA LYS A 416 24.74 -3.29 -0.58
C LYS A 416 23.87 -4.07 0.40
N PRO A 417 23.32 -5.24 0.02
CA PRO A 417 22.61 -6.07 0.98
C PRO A 417 23.57 -6.50 2.08
N ARG A 418 23.61 -5.79 3.15
CA ARG A 418 24.03 -6.34 4.44
C ARG A 418 23.02 -7.45 4.74
N LYS A 419 23.54 -8.67 5.07
CA LYS A 419 22.77 -9.83 5.53
C LYS A 419 21.47 -9.37 6.20
N ALA A 420 20.35 -9.90 5.76
CA ALA A 420 19.01 -9.53 6.17
C ALA A 420 18.90 -9.33 7.70
N GLN A 421 19.12 -8.12 8.11
CA GLN A 421 18.34 -7.46 9.13
C GLN A 421 17.49 -6.49 8.34
N ALA A 422 16.19 -6.71 8.36
CA ALA A 422 15.21 -5.81 7.85
C ALA A 422 15.52 -4.40 8.36
N ARG A 423 16.18 -3.57 7.53
CA ARG A 423 16.13 -2.13 7.73
C ARG A 423 14.90 -1.68 6.98
N THR A 424 13.79 -1.62 7.68
CA THR A 424 12.61 -0.81 7.37
C THR A 424 13.09 0.54 6.80
N ALA A 425 12.46 1.03 5.73
CA ALA A 425 12.33 2.48 5.52
C ALA A 425 12.14 3.10 6.91
N PRO A 426 12.67 4.30 7.24
CA PRO A 426 12.32 4.91 8.51
C PRO A 426 10.80 4.80 8.57
N GLU A 427 10.32 3.98 9.52
CA GLU A 427 8.88 3.84 9.74
C GLU A 427 8.34 5.25 9.77
N PRO A 428 7.22 5.55 9.10
CA PRO A 428 6.59 6.85 9.26
C PRO A 428 6.58 7.12 10.75
N ALA A 429 6.98 8.33 11.14
CA ALA A 429 7.05 8.69 12.55
C ALA A 429 5.78 8.15 13.23
N PRO A 430 5.90 7.33 14.28
CA PRO A 430 4.72 6.77 14.92
C PRO A 430 3.80 7.91 15.34
N GLU A 431 2.52 7.73 15.16
CA GLU A 431 1.51 8.75 15.45
C GLU A 431 0.86 8.47 16.78
N ILE A 432 0.50 9.54 17.52
CA ILE A 432 -0.20 9.42 18.79
C ILE A 432 -1.23 10.52 18.96
N ALA A 433 -2.45 10.13 19.32
CA ALA A 433 -3.52 11.03 19.75
C ALA A 433 -3.63 10.98 21.26
N PHE A 434 -3.51 12.14 21.92
CA PHE A 434 -3.80 12.28 23.36
C PHE A 434 -5.30 12.42 23.55
N THR A 435 -5.87 11.67 24.49
CA THR A 435 -7.26 11.78 24.92
C THR A 435 -7.33 11.82 26.44
N PHE A 436 -8.27 12.59 26.98
CA PHE A 436 -8.43 12.76 28.43
C PHE A 436 -9.81 12.31 28.89
N ASP A 437 -9.85 11.41 29.84
CA ASP A 437 -11.07 10.92 30.47
C ASP A 437 -11.35 11.70 31.77
N ASP A 438 -12.54 11.53 32.34
CA ASP A 438 -12.99 12.07 33.62
C ASP A 438 -13.05 13.61 33.71
N LEU A 439 -13.26 14.31 32.57
CA LEU A 439 -13.51 15.75 32.66
C LEU A 439 -14.86 16.04 33.34
N PRO A 440 -14.99 17.11 34.15
CA PRO A 440 -13.99 18.17 34.44
C PRO A 440 -13.09 17.91 35.66
N ALA A 441 -13.20 16.76 36.29
CA ALA A 441 -12.52 16.55 37.59
C ALA A 441 -12.07 15.08 37.76
N HIS A 442 -10.78 14.89 38.05
CA HIS A 442 -10.20 13.57 38.37
C HIS A 442 -9.35 13.66 39.64
N ALA A 443 -9.46 12.66 40.55
CA ALA A 443 -8.68 12.47 41.77
C ALA A 443 -8.68 13.63 42.78
N ALA A 444 -7.96 13.47 43.91
CA ALA A 444 -7.82 14.46 44.96
C ALA A 444 -6.97 15.67 44.53
N LEU A 445 -7.29 16.83 45.05
CA LEU A 445 -6.53 18.06 44.81
C LEU A 445 -5.44 18.24 45.88
N PRO A 446 -4.20 18.59 45.50
CA PRO A 446 -3.16 18.97 46.46
C PRO A 446 -3.32 20.42 46.94
N GLY A 447 -3.33 20.63 48.22
CA GLY A 447 -3.32 21.95 48.85
C GLY A 447 -4.38 22.92 48.30
N ASN A 448 -3.97 24.12 47.88
CA ASN A 448 -4.85 25.16 47.35
C ASN A 448 -5.04 25.11 45.83
N THR A 449 -4.72 24.01 45.18
CA THR A 449 -4.83 23.87 43.72
C THR A 449 -6.30 23.68 43.30
N THR A 450 -6.73 24.33 42.24
CA THR A 450 -8.08 24.21 41.68
C THR A 450 -8.12 23.39 40.40
N ARG A 451 -9.29 22.83 40.03
CA ARG A 451 -9.50 22.11 38.76
C ARG A 451 -9.18 22.99 37.54
N VAL A 452 -9.52 24.30 37.67
CA VAL A 452 -9.28 25.30 36.61
C VAL A 452 -7.78 25.51 36.38
N GLU A 453 -6.98 25.57 37.45
CA GLU A 453 -5.51 25.72 37.33
C GLU A 453 -4.88 24.47 36.71
N ILE A 454 -5.33 23.27 37.08
CA ILE A 454 -4.88 22.00 36.50
C ILE A 454 -5.16 22.01 35.00
N ALA A 455 -6.41 22.30 34.61
CA ALA A 455 -6.80 22.35 33.20
C ALA A 455 -6.01 23.40 32.42
N ALA A 456 -5.78 24.59 33.00
CA ALA A 456 -4.98 25.63 32.37
C ALA A 456 -3.55 25.19 32.10
N GLN A 457 -2.91 24.50 33.06
CA GLN A 457 -1.54 23.97 32.92
C GLN A 457 -1.47 22.90 31.82
N VAL A 458 -2.39 21.93 31.78
CA VAL A 458 -2.45 20.90 30.75
C VAL A 458 -2.68 21.51 29.37
N ILE A 459 -3.66 22.39 29.22
CA ILE A 459 -3.98 23.07 27.96
C ILE A 459 -2.77 23.90 27.48
N ALA A 460 -2.11 24.62 28.37
CA ALA A 460 -0.91 25.40 28.02
C ALA A 460 0.23 24.51 27.51
N ALA A 461 0.48 23.38 28.17
CA ALA A 461 1.50 22.42 27.76
C ALA A 461 1.19 21.77 26.38
N LEU A 462 -0.05 21.35 26.15
CA LEU A 462 -0.51 20.79 24.88
C LEU A 462 -0.36 21.78 23.72
N ARG A 463 -0.76 23.04 23.95
CA ARG A 463 -0.61 24.14 22.97
C ARG A 463 0.86 24.46 22.68
N ALA A 464 1.69 24.59 23.72
CA ALA A 464 3.13 24.82 23.56
C ALA A 464 3.83 23.71 22.77
N ALA A 465 3.32 22.51 22.87
CA ALA A 465 3.79 21.36 22.13
C ALA A 465 3.17 21.21 20.73
N ASN A 466 2.29 22.11 20.29
CA ASN A 466 1.53 22.03 19.06
C ASN A 466 0.79 20.68 18.91
N VAL A 467 0.24 20.14 20.00
CA VAL A 467 -0.61 18.95 19.95
C VAL A 467 -1.93 19.38 19.28
N PRO A 468 -2.38 18.69 18.20
CA PRO A 468 -3.64 19.05 17.55
C PRO A 468 -4.84 18.74 18.45
N ALA A 469 -6.06 18.97 17.98
CA ALA A 469 -7.30 18.80 18.74
C ALA A 469 -7.30 17.56 19.64
N VAL A 470 -7.39 17.78 20.96
CA VAL A 470 -7.34 16.76 22.00
C VAL A 470 -8.75 16.51 22.54
N HIS A 471 -9.26 15.26 22.38
CA HIS A 471 -10.59 14.90 22.91
C HIS A 471 -10.58 14.79 24.43
N GLY A 472 -11.57 15.45 25.06
CA GLY A 472 -11.91 15.24 26.47
C GLY A 472 -13.23 14.49 26.60
N PHE A 473 -13.31 13.48 27.44
CA PHE A 473 -14.52 12.70 27.67
C PHE A 473 -15.11 13.08 29.03
N ILE A 474 -16.41 13.50 29.03
CA ILE A 474 -17.01 14.15 30.19
C ILE A 474 -17.89 13.22 31.03
N ASN A 475 -17.82 13.40 32.34
CA ASN A 475 -18.78 12.88 33.33
C ASN A 475 -19.54 14.05 33.93
N GLY A 476 -20.73 14.39 33.41
CA GLY A 476 -21.47 15.58 33.75
C GLY A 476 -21.81 15.72 35.24
N VAL A 477 -21.96 14.59 35.96
CA VAL A 477 -22.20 14.59 37.40
C VAL A 477 -21.10 15.30 38.21
N GLN A 478 -19.87 15.37 37.68
CA GLN A 478 -18.78 16.04 38.36
C GLN A 478 -19.00 17.59 38.44
N ALA A 479 -19.54 18.16 37.36
CA ALA A 479 -19.90 19.56 37.32
C ALA A 479 -21.10 19.89 38.25
N GLU A 480 -21.99 18.92 38.53
CA GLU A 480 -23.03 19.08 39.55
C GLU A 480 -22.46 19.07 40.97
N LYS A 481 -21.55 18.10 41.24
CA LYS A 481 -20.95 17.94 42.58
C LYS A 481 -19.98 19.05 42.92
N GLU A 482 -19.26 19.58 41.93
CA GLU A 482 -18.28 20.64 42.05
C GLU A 482 -18.53 21.71 40.99
N PRO A 483 -19.53 22.63 41.18
CA PRO A 483 -19.95 23.57 40.14
C PRO A 483 -18.84 24.48 39.60
N ALA A 484 -17.82 24.77 40.41
CA ALA A 484 -16.65 25.53 39.98
C ALA A 484 -15.85 24.81 38.88
N SER A 485 -15.89 23.48 38.84
CA SER A 485 -15.20 22.69 37.84
C SER A 485 -15.82 22.78 36.43
N ALA A 486 -17.08 23.19 36.31
CA ALA A 486 -17.75 23.38 35.03
C ALA A 486 -17.02 24.37 34.10
N ALA A 487 -16.24 25.28 34.65
CA ALA A 487 -15.40 26.21 33.88
C ALA A 487 -14.33 25.45 33.06
N VAL A 488 -13.84 24.31 33.50
CA VAL A 488 -12.87 23.47 32.81
C VAL A 488 -13.38 23.05 31.44
N LEU A 489 -14.66 22.67 31.31
CA LEU A 489 -15.25 22.23 30.07
C LEU A 489 -15.29 23.36 29.03
N ARG A 490 -15.60 24.58 29.45
CA ARG A 490 -15.54 25.79 28.58
C ARG A 490 -14.11 26.09 28.16
N MET A 491 -13.15 26.06 29.10
CA MET A 491 -11.73 26.28 28.80
C MET A 491 -11.19 25.27 27.80
N TRP A 492 -11.62 23.99 27.89
CA TRP A 492 -11.26 22.94 26.94
C TRP A 492 -11.77 23.26 25.53
N ARG A 493 -13.03 23.69 25.43
CA ARG A 493 -13.62 24.13 24.18
C ARG A 493 -12.98 25.38 23.60
N ASP A 494 -12.68 26.40 24.42
CA ASP A 494 -12.00 27.63 24.02
C ASP A 494 -10.55 27.36 23.56
N ALA A 495 -9.98 26.25 24.00
CA ALA A 495 -8.72 25.74 23.49
C ALA A 495 -8.81 25.13 22.07
N GLY A 496 -10.01 24.95 21.54
CA GLY A 496 -10.27 24.26 20.28
C GLY A 496 -10.34 22.74 20.42
N PHE A 497 -10.39 22.22 21.65
CA PHE A 497 -10.39 20.80 21.96
C PHE A 497 -11.84 20.27 22.02
N PRO A 498 -12.17 19.17 21.29
CA PRO A 498 -13.52 18.60 21.30
C PRO A 498 -13.83 17.85 22.59
N LEU A 499 -15.13 17.66 22.84
CA LEU A 499 -15.65 16.89 23.97
C LEU A 499 -16.48 15.71 23.46
N GLY A 500 -16.39 14.58 24.17
CA GLY A 500 -17.16 13.36 23.97
C GLY A 500 -17.81 12.87 25.26
N ASN A 501 -18.63 11.83 25.15
CA ASN A 501 -19.41 11.26 26.25
C ASN A 501 -18.61 10.17 26.99
N HIS A 502 -18.57 10.23 28.32
CA HIS A 502 -17.95 9.22 29.19
C HIS A 502 -18.93 8.63 30.22
N GLY A 503 -20.24 8.67 29.89
CA GLY A 503 -21.28 8.38 30.86
C GLY A 503 -21.47 9.52 31.87
N TRP A 504 -22.68 9.65 32.39
CA TRP A 504 -23.01 10.75 33.32
C TRP A 504 -22.25 10.62 34.64
N SER A 505 -22.28 9.43 35.26
CA SER A 505 -21.77 9.19 36.62
C SER A 505 -20.47 8.36 36.65
N HIS A 506 -19.84 8.11 35.49
CA HIS A 506 -18.72 7.19 35.34
C HIS A 506 -19.07 5.76 35.78
N ALA A 507 -20.30 5.29 35.47
CA ALA A 507 -20.77 3.98 35.86
C ALA A 507 -20.09 2.88 35.06
N ASN A 508 -19.60 1.81 35.74
CA ASN A 508 -19.03 0.67 35.05
C ASN A 508 -20.14 -0.15 34.37
N LEU A 509 -20.05 -0.32 33.05
CA LEU A 509 -21.03 -1.06 32.25
C LEU A 509 -21.33 -2.47 32.79
N ASP A 510 -20.31 -3.18 33.28
CA ASP A 510 -20.47 -4.54 33.78
C ASP A 510 -21.28 -4.63 35.10
N ARG A 511 -21.58 -3.46 35.73
CA ARG A 511 -22.29 -3.35 37.02
C ARG A 511 -23.67 -2.69 36.95
N ILE A 512 -24.06 -2.21 35.75
CA ILE A 512 -25.34 -1.53 35.52
C ILE A 512 -26.14 -2.26 34.44
N SER A 513 -27.46 -2.04 34.38
CA SER A 513 -28.31 -2.60 33.32
C SER A 513 -28.17 -1.80 32.01
N ASP A 514 -28.62 -2.41 30.89
CA ASP A 514 -28.64 -1.76 29.58
C ASP A 514 -29.49 -0.47 29.60
N ALA A 515 -30.59 -0.44 30.38
CA ALA A 515 -31.44 0.74 30.56
C ALA A 515 -30.72 1.85 31.31
N GLN A 516 -30.01 1.51 32.42
CA GLN A 516 -29.20 2.51 33.14
C GLN A 516 -28.07 3.06 32.28
N PHE A 517 -27.45 2.21 31.44
CA PHE A 517 -26.44 2.70 30.50
C PHE A 517 -27.02 3.70 29.50
N ALA A 518 -28.23 3.46 28.98
CA ALA A 518 -28.92 4.41 28.11
C ALA A 518 -29.22 5.75 28.80
N GLU A 519 -29.52 5.74 30.12
CA GLU A 519 -29.71 6.95 30.92
C GLU A 519 -28.37 7.69 31.14
N GLU A 520 -27.28 6.96 31.40
CA GLU A 520 -25.92 7.54 31.52
C GLU A 520 -25.52 8.32 30.27
N LEU A 521 -25.83 7.79 29.07
CA LEU A 521 -25.59 8.53 27.81
C LEU A 521 -26.49 9.76 27.72
N ALA A 522 -27.79 9.59 27.90
CA ALA A 522 -28.79 10.63 27.68
C ALA A 522 -28.61 11.85 28.61
N LYS A 523 -28.18 11.64 29.85
CA LYS A 523 -27.93 12.73 30.78
C LYS A 523 -26.76 13.64 30.39
N ASN A 524 -25.74 13.11 29.72
CA ASN A 524 -24.60 13.91 29.25
C ASN A 524 -24.92 14.68 27.94
N GLU A 525 -25.82 14.22 27.11
CA GLU A 525 -26.08 14.76 25.78
C GLU A 525 -26.42 16.25 25.78
N PRO A 526 -27.31 16.80 26.66
CA PRO A 526 -27.60 18.22 26.67
C PRO A 526 -26.38 19.10 26.98
N VAL A 527 -25.48 18.63 27.88
CA VAL A 527 -24.25 19.35 28.23
C VAL A 527 -23.31 19.37 27.02
N LEU A 528 -23.13 18.23 26.33
CA LEU A 528 -22.30 18.11 25.14
C LEU A 528 -22.84 18.98 23.99
N GLN A 529 -24.15 18.93 23.73
CA GLN A 529 -24.80 19.75 22.71
C GLN A 529 -24.59 21.24 22.96
N SER A 530 -24.76 21.69 24.21
CA SER A 530 -24.54 23.06 24.58
C SER A 530 -23.11 23.54 24.37
N LEU A 531 -22.12 22.73 24.73
CA LEU A 531 -20.69 23.08 24.68
C LEU A 531 -20.10 22.91 23.28
N MET A 532 -20.57 21.92 22.50
CA MET A 532 -20.04 21.62 21.18
C MET A 532 -20.75 22.37 20.04
N GLY A 533 -21.98 22.82 20.25
CA GLY A 533 -22.78 23.53 19.24
C GLY A 533 -22.95 22.69 17.98
N LYS A 534 -22.36 23.13 16.84
CA LYS A 534 -22.37 22.40 15.56
C LYS A 534 -21.24 21.36 15.45
N GLY A 535 -20.36 21.26 16.42
CA GLY A 535 -19.26 20.30 16.43
C GLY A 535 -19.76 18.89 16.72
N ASP A 536 -19.07 17.88 16.18
CA ASP A 536 -19.38 16.47 16.43
C ASP A 536 -19.01 16.06 17.85
N TRP A 537 -19.99 15.76 18.68
CA TRP A 537 -19.83 15.29 20.05
C TRP A 537 -20.16 13.80 20.20
N HIS A 538 -20.43 13.08 19.12
CA HIS A 538 -20.86 11.67 19.13
C HIS A 538 -19.65 10.71 19.24
N TRP A 539 -18.67 11.06 20.06
CA TRP A 539 -17.64 10.13 20.49
C TRP A 539 -17.96 9.65 21.90
N PHE A 540 -17.95 8.33 22.09
CA PHE A 540 -18.19 7.69 23.39
C PHE A 540 -16.95 6.90 23.82
N ARG A 541 -16.53 7.09 25.07
CA ARG A 541 -15.52 6.29 25.75
C ARG A 541 -16.16 5.55 26.91
N TYR A 542 -15.96 4.23 26.96
CA TYR A 542 -16.46 3.39 28.05
C TYR A 542 -15.74 3.70 29.36
N PRO A 543 -16.45 4.02 30.47
CA PRO A 543 -15.85 4.08 31.80
C PRO A 543 -15.16 2.76 32.16
N PHE A 544 -13.97 2.86 32.76
CA PHE A 544 -13.12 1.69 33.08
C PHE A 544 -12.71 0.84 31.87
N LEU A 545 -12.91 1.32 30.65
CA LEU A 545 -12.80 0.54 29.44
C LEU A 545 -13.66 -0.75 29.45
N ALA A 546 -14.75 -0.76 30.23
CA ALA A 546 -15.65 -1.90 30.41
C ALA A 546 -16.66 -1.96 29.26
N GLU A 547 -16.50 -2.93 28.36
CA GLU A 547 -17.30 -3.09 27.12
C GLU A 547 -18.20 -4.33 27.15
N ALA A 548 -18.55 -4.86 28.32
CA ALA A 548 -19.25 -6.12 28.47
C ALA A 548 -18.52 -7.31 27.80
N GLY A 549 -17.18 -7.33 27.82
CA GLY A 549 -16.35 -8.32 27.11
C GLY A 549 -16.57 -9.77 27.52
N GLY A 550 -17.09 -10.00 28.74
CA GLY A 550 -17.49 -11.32 29.25
C GLY A 550 -18.85 -11.81 28.74
N ASP A 551 -19.66 -10.94 28.09
CA ASP A 551 -20.97 -11.26 27.51
C ASP A 551 -21.07 -10.68 26.06
N PRO A 552 -20.71 -11.48 25.05
CA PRO A 552 -20.73 -11.01 23.65
C PRO A 552 -22.11 -10.55 23.17
N ALA A 553 -23.18 -11.16 23.67
CA ALA A 553 -24.55 -10.79 23.31
C ALA A 553 -24.92 -9.42 23.89
N ARG A 554 -24.51 -9.14 25.11
CA ARG A 554 -24.67 -7.83 25.74
C ARG A 554 -23.82 -6.77 25.06
N ARG A 555 -22.55 -7.07 24.75
CA ARG A 555 -21.68 -6.18 23.99
C ARG A 555 -22.31 -5.77 22.67
N ALA A 556 -22.89 -6.72 21.95
CA ALA A 556 -23.58 -6.44 20.68
C ALA A 556 -24.81 -5.52 20.87
N ARG A 557 -25.64 -5.74 21.93
CA ARG A 557 -26.81 -4.88 22.23
C ARG A 557 -26.38 -3.44 22.59
N ILE A 558 -25.34 -3.30 23.40
CA ILE A 558 -24.81 -1.97 23.79
C ILE A 558 -24.24 -1.23 22.58
N ARG A 559 -23.49 -1.91 21.71
CA ARG A 559 -22.98 -1.31 20.46
C ARG A 559 -24.14 -0.89 19.54
N LYS A 560 -25.17 -1.71 19.41
CA LYS A 560 -26.37 -1.34 18.65
C LYS A 560 -27.02 -0.08 19.22
N LEU A 561 -27.17 0.04 20.55
CA LEU A 561 -27.71 1.23 21.20
C LEU A 561 -26.87 2.48 20.89
N LEU A 562 -25.54 2.36 20.95
CA LEU A 562 -24.62 3.45 20.59
C LEU A 562 -24.78 3.86 19.12
N GLY A 563 -24.85 2.90 18.19
CA GLY A 563 -25.06 3.16 16.77
C GLY A 563 -26.41 3.83 16.46
N GLU A 564 -27.50 3.39 17.11
CA GLU A 564 -28.83 3.99 16.97
C GLU A 564 -28.87 5.45 17.45
N ARG A 565 -27.96 5.84 18.36
CA ARG A 565 -27.78 7.22 18.84
C ARG A 565 -26.69 7.99 18.08
N GLY A 566 -26.12 7.40 17.03
CA GLY A 566 -25.10 8.03 16.20
C GLY A 566 -23.70 8.11 16.85
N TYR A 567 -23.45 7.40 17.95
CA TYR A 567 -22.13 7.40 18.59
C TYR A 567 -21.10 6.59 17.82
N LYS A 568 -19.87 7.05 17.91
CA LYS A 568 -18.62 6.34 17.57
C LYS A 568 -17.93 5.95 18.86
N VAL A 569 -17.32 4.76 18.91
CA VAL A 569 -16.54 4.32 20.07
C VAL A 569 -15.12 4.88 19.97
N ALA A 570 -14.66 5.54 21.02
CA ALA A 570 -13.29 6.05 21.11
C ALA A 570 -12.36 4.94 21.64
N PRO A 571 -11.40 4.45 20.82
CA PRO A 571 -10.51 3.37 21.19
C PRO A 571 -9.44 3.82 22.19
N VAL A 572 -8.82 2.85 22.88
CA VAL A 572 -7.56 3.02 23.63
C VAL A 572 -6.58 1.96 23.17
N THR A 573 -5.42 2.37 22.73
CA THR A 573 -4.34 1.45 22.33
C THR A 573 -3.04 1.70 23.06
N MET A 574 -3.02 2.67 23.99
CA MET A 574 -1.89 2.93 24.87
C MET A 574 -2.38 3.50 26.21
N ASP A 575 -1.98 2.87 27.33
CA ASP A 575 -2.27 3.30 28.68
C ASP A 575 -1.08 2.94 29.59
N PHE A 576 -0.63 3.86 30.43
CA PHE A 576 0.42 3.62 31.42
C PHE A 576 -0.04 3.91 32.85
N SER A 577 -1.38 4.00 33.06
CA SER A 577 -2.04 4.20 34.36
C SER A 577 -1.61 5.50 35.07
N ASP A 578 -1.62 6.61 34.35
CA ASP A 578 -1.33 7.97 34.82
C ASP A 578 -2.20 8.34 36.03
N TRP A 579 -3.47 7.95 36.00
CA TRP A 579 -4.47 8.19 37.05
C TRP A 579 -4.00 7.79 38.45
N ALA A 580 -3.21 6.76 38.57
CA ALA A 580 -2.80 6.20 39.88
C ALA A 580 -1.84 7.12 40.66
N TYR A 581 -1.18 8.05 40.00
CA TYR A 581 -0.21 8.97 40.63
C TYR A 581 -0.86 10.14 41.34
N ASN A 582 -2.08 10.56 40.96
CA ASN A 582 -2.67 11.83 41.41
C ASN A 582 -2.98 11.85 42.91
N ASP A 583 -3.62 10.82 43.46
CA ASP A 583 -3.93 10.74 44.90
C ASP A 583 -2.67 10.63 45.75
N ALA A 584 -1.67 9.87 45.31
CA ALA A 584 -0.38 9.79 46.00
C ALA A 584 0.32 11.15 46.02
N TYR A 585 0.28 11.86 44.87
CA TYR A 585 0.84 13.21 44.80
C TYR A 585 0.17 14.17 45.75
N ALA A 586 -1.16 14.20 45.82
CA ALA A 586 -1.88 15.06 46.76
C ALA A 586 -1.47 14.78 48.21
N ARG A 587 -1.32 13.48 48.62
CA ARG A 587 -0.84 13.12 49.97
C ARG A 587 0.60 13.58 50.20
N CYS A 588 1.50 13.39 49.24
CA CYS A 588 2.91 13.76 49.37
C CYS A 588 3.09 15.30 49.45
N VAL A 589 2.31 16.07 48.71
CA VAL A 589 2.26 17.52 48.80
C VAL A 589 1.80 17.97 50.19
N ALA A 590 0.74 17.35 50.74
CA ALA A 590 0.23 17.69 52.05
C ALA A 590 1.25 17.41 53.20
N ARG A 591 2.17 16.46 53.00
CA ARG A 591 3.27 16.13 53.92
C ARG A 591 4.59 16.87 53.64
N GLY A 592 4.68 17.62 52.55
CA GLY A 592 5.91 18.30 52.13
C GLY A 592 7.03 17.34 51.73
N ASP A 593 6.71 16.09 51.33
CA ASP A 593 7.70 15.06 50.98
C ASP A 593 8.20 15.23 49.51
N ALA A 594 9.14 16.13 49.33
CA ALA A 594 9.75 16.41 48.04
C ALA A 594 10.53 15.22 47.46
N ALA A 595 11.08 14.34 48.31
CA ALA A 595 11.85 13.19 47.85
C ALA A 595 10.92 12.12 47.24
N ALA A 596 9.77 11.84 47.89
CA ALA A 596 8.76 10.97 47.33
C ALA A 596 8.19 11.50 46.01
N ILE A 597 7.95 12.81 45.91
CA ILE A 597 7.50 13.44 44.66
C ILE A 597 8.52 13.27 43.54
N THR A 598 9.82 13.48 43.80
CA THR A 598 10.88 13.30 42.81
C THR A 598 10.94 11.81 42.32
N THR A 599 10.76 10.87 43.26
CA THR A 599 10.70 9.44 42.92
C THR A 599 9.50 9.11 42.01
N MET A 600 8.32 9.70 42.34
CA MET A 600 7.12 9.56 41.51
C MET A 600 7.31 10.15 40.10
N GLU A 601 7.94 11.32 39.98
CA GLU A 601 8.23 11.94 38.65
C GLU A 601 9.12 11.03 37.78
N ALA A 602 10.16 10.46 38.37
CA ALA A 602 11.06 9.52 37.66
C ALA A 602 10.29 8.26 37.22
N ALA A 603 9.49 7.68 38.11
CA ALA A 603 8.70 6.47 37.84
C ALA A 603 7.62 6.73 36.77
N TYR A 604 6.97 7.88 36.77
CA TYR A 604 5.96 8.26 35.78
C TYR A 604 6.54 8.30 34.36
N LEU A 605 7.69 8.97 34.19
CA LEU A 605 8.34 9.06 32.89
C LEU A 605 8.92 7.72 32.43
N ALA A 606 9.48 6.93 33.35
CA ALA A 606 9.99 5.60 33.07
C ALA A 606 8.83 4.64 32.65
N GLY A 607 7.68 4.76 33.32
CA GLY A 607 6.49 4.01 32.99
C GLY A 607 5.96 4.36 31.60
N ALA A 608 5.86 5.64 31.26
CA ALA A 608 5.45 6.09 29.94
C ALA A 608 6.41 5.58 28.85
N ASP A 609 7.73 5.69 29.05
CA ASP A 609 8.74 5.23 28.10
C ASP A 609 8.74 3.71 27.88
N ALA A 610 8.61 2.93 28.95
CA ALA A 610 8.49 1.48 28.90
C ALA A 610 7.21 1.04 28.16
N ASN A 611 6.08 1.71 28.41
CA ASN A 611 4.81 1.44 27.74
C ASN A 611 4.86 1.77 26.24
N ILE A 612 5.54 2.83 25.82
CA ILE A 612 5.79 3.08 24.39
C ILE A 612 6.44 1.85 23.75
N THR A 613 7.48 1.33 24.34
CA THR A 613 8.20 0.15 23.82
C THR A 613 7.29 -1.08 23.78
N ARG A 614 6.51 -1.32 24.84
CA ARG A 614 5.58 -2.45 24.98
C ARG A 614 4.47 -2.41 23.92
N TYR A 615 3.76 -1.28 23.81
CA TYR A 615 2.62 -1.16 22.90
C TYR A 615 3.05 -1.16 21.43
N ARG A 616 4.20 -0.57 21.09
CA ARG A 616 4.77 -0.69 19.74
C ARG A 616 5.16 -2.12 19.39
N ALA A 617 5.70 -2.89 20.34
CA ALA A 617 5.99 -4.31 20.12
C ALA A 617 4.70 -5.13 19.88
N MET A 618 3.63 -4.88 20.63
CA MET A 618 2.33 -5.53 20.44
C MET A 618 1.70 -5.13 19.10
N ALA A 619 1.69 -3.84 18.75
CA ALA A 619 1.16 -3.37 17.45
C ALA A 619 1.87 -4.08 16.28
N LYS A 620 3.20 -4.14 16.31
CA LYS A 620 3.99 -4.83 15.28
C LYS A 620 3.73 -6.34 15.24
N ALA A 621 3.54 -6.98 16.38
CA ALA A 621 3.19 -8.40 16.44
C ALA A 621 1.79 -8.68 15.87
N VAL A 622 0.84 -7.74 16.04
CA VAL A 622 -0.54 -7.84 15.57
C VAL A 622 -0.69 -7.43 14.10
N THR A 623 -0.08 -6.33 13.68
CA THR A 623 -0.33 -5.72 12.35
C THR A 623 0.87 -5.81 11.39
N GLY A 624 2.07 -6.10 11.89
CA GLY A 624 3.32 -6.05 11.14
C GLY A 624 4.00 -4.68 11.13
N HIS A 625 3.36 -3.62 11.63
CA HIS A 625 3.85 -2.23 11.64
C HIS A 625 3.34 -1.45 12.85
N ASP A 626 3.82 -0.23 13.07
CA ASP A 626 3.21 0.70 14.02
C ASP A 626 1.84 1.16 13.51
N ILE A 627 0.88 1.31 14.41
CA ILE A 627 -0.42 1.95 14.15
C ILE A 627 -0.39 3.39 14.70
N PRO A 628 -1.29 4.29 14.30
CA PRO A 628 -1.53 5.52 15.05
C PRO A 628 -2.09 5.17 16.43
N TYR A 629 -1.41 5.54 17.51
CA TYR A 629 -1.83 5.17 18.88
C TYR A 629 -2.83 6.17 19.44
N VAL A 630 -3.75 5.69 20.27
CA VAL A 630 -4.67 6.51 21.08
C VAL A 630 -4.29 6.34 22.55
N LEU A 631 -3.74 7.40 23.14
CA LEU A 631 -3.29 7.42 24.53
C LEU A 631 -4.42 7.87 25.46
N LEU A 632 -4.70 7.05 26.45
CA LEU A 632 -5.58 7.39 27.57
C LEU A 632 -4.80 8.23 28.61
N MET A 633 -5.35 9.36 28.98
CA MET A 633 -4.86 10.23 30.03
C MET A 633 -6.03 10.70 30.93
N HIS A 634 -5.72 11.24 32.08
CA HIS A 634 -6.68 11.84 33.00
C HIS A 634 -6.29 13.29 33.35
N LEU A 635 -7.28 14.10 33.76
CA LEU A 635 -7.04 15.53 34.09
C LEU A 635 -6.75 15.68 35.57
N GLY A 636 -5.59 15.18 35.99
CA GLY A 636 -5.14 15.21 37.39
C GLY A 636 -4.01 16.24 37.67
N ALA A 637 -3.77 16.53 38.96
CA ALA A 637 -2.77 17.51 39.38
C ALA A 637 -1.33 17.02 39.06
N PHE A 638 -1.05 15.72 39.18
CA PHE A 638 0.25 15.19 38.86
C PHE A 638 0.48 15.14 37.33
N ASP A 639 -0.58 14.82 36.58
CA ASP A 639 -0.53 14.83 35.12
C ASP A 639 -0.25 16.26 34.60
N ALA A 640 -0.88 17.29 35.15
CA ALA A 640 -0.61 18.69 34.81
C ALA A 640 0.86 19.06 35.05
N ARG A 641 1.43 18.67 36.20
CA ARG A 641 2.84 18.87 36.54
C ARG A 641 3.78 18.16 35.58
N MET A 642 3.42 16.96 35.12
CA MET A 642 4.29 16.13 34.31
C MET A 642 4.11 16.32 32.80
N MET A 643 3.02 16.96 32.36
CA MET A 643 2.65 17.07 30.95
C MET A 643 3.77 17.61 30.04
N PRO A 644 4.50 18.69 30.35
CA PRO A 644 5.57 19.16 29.48
C PRO A 644 6.68 18.11 29.27
N ARG A 645 7.02 17.38 30.33
CA ARG A 645 8.08 16.36 30.30
C ARG A 645 7.59 15.08 29.61
N LEU A 646 6.33 14.72 29.78
CA LEU A 646 5.70 13.59 29.11
C LEU A 646 5.68 13.79 27.59
N LEU A 647 5.24 14.97 27.13
CA LEU A 647 5.23 15.33 25.71
C LEU A 647 6.64 15.25 25.09
N GLU A 648 7.66 15.62 25.87
CA GLU A 648 9.05 15.51 25.43
C GLU A 648 9.52 14.04 25.31
N VAL A 649 9.05 13.13 26.18
CA VAL A 649 9.31 11.67 26.04
C VAL A 649 8.78 11.16 24.70
N TYR A 650 7.53 11.48 24.35
CA TYR A 650 6.96 11.05 23.07
C TYR A 650 7.68 11.67 21.87
N ARG A 651 8.09 12.95 21.93
CA ARG A 651 8.89 13.58 20.88
C ARG A 651 10.26 12.90 20.70
N LYS A 652 10.97 12.62 21.79
CA LYS A 652 12.27 11.90 21.74
C LYS A 652 12.16 10.50 21.17
N ARG A 653 11.01 9.86 21.36
CA ARG A 653 10.67 8.56 20.76
C ARG A 653 10.21 8.68 19.29
N GLY A 654 10.23 9.88 18.73
CA GLY A 654 9.94 10.16 17.32
C GLY A 654 8.45 10.23 17.00
N PHE A 655 7.55 10.36 17.99
CA PHE A 655 6.11 10.45 17.73
C PHE A 655 5.71 11.79 17.10
N ARG A 656 4.80 11.71 16.13
CA ARG A 656 4.03 12.83 15.61
C ARG A 656 2.68 12.88 16.32
N PHE A 657 2.32 14.05 16.85
CA PHE A 657 1.02 14.26 17.50
C PHE A 657 -0.06 14.42 16.43
N VAL A 658 -1.17 13.70 16.59
CA VAL A 658 -2.34 13.72 15.70
C VAL A 658 -3.62 13.86 16.52
N SER A 659 -4.75 14.21 15.89
CA SER A 659 -6.05 14.17 16.57
C SER A 659 -6.60 12.74 16.64
N LEU A 660 -7.60 12.51 17.50
CA LEU A 660 -8.32 11.24 17.57
C LEU A 660 -8.91 10.86 16.21
N GLU A 661 -9.52 11.83 15.51
CA GLU A 661 -10.09 11.60 14.18
C GLU A 661 -9.03 11.24 13.13
N GLN A 662 -7.82 11.77 13.27
CA GLN A 662 -6.71 11.42 12.37
C GLN A 662 -6.21 10.01 12.67
N ALA A 663 -5.97 9.69 13.94
CA ALA A 663 -5.51 8.37 14.36
C ALA A 663 -6.49 7.26 13.95
N THR A 664 -7.78 7.49 14.14
CA THR A 664 -8.83 6.49 13.88
C THR A 664 -9.20 6.33 12.40
N ARG A 665 -8.55 7.05 11.48
CA ARG A 665 -8.65 6.77 10.03
C ARG A 665 -7.91 5.50 9.63
N ASP A 666 -7.01 5.01 10.48
CA ASP A 666 -6.32 3.75 10.22
C ASP A 666 -7.34 2.58 10.22
N SER A 667 -7.16 1.67 9.29
CA SER A 667 -8.05 0.50 9.11
C SER A 667 -8.11 -0.40 10.34
N PHE A 668 -7.09 -0.37 11.19
CA PHE A 668 -7.05 -1.11 12.46
C PHE A 668 -8.23 -0.76 13.37
N TYR A 669 -8.69 0.49 13.34
CA TYR A 669 -9.78 0.97 14.22
C TYR A 669 -11.19 0.80 13.65
N ARG A 670 -11.32 0.37 12.39
CA ARG A 670 -12.59 0.42 11.65
C ARG A 670 -13.75 -0.25 12.38
N ALA A 671 -13.54 -1.47 12.87
CA ALA A 671 -14.60 -2.22 13.54
C ALA A 671 -14.79 -1.78 15.00
N GLU A 672 -13.75 -1.21 15.62
CA GLU A 672 -13.85 -0.70 17.00
C GLU A 672 -14.67 0.59 17.07
N ILE A 673 -14.42 1.54 16.14
CA ILE A 673 -15.12 2.84 16.15
C ILE A 673 -16.55 2.77 15.63
N ASP A 674 -16.88 1.84 14.72
CA ASP A 674 -18.22 1.72 14.14
C ASP A 674 -19.06 0.69 14.88
N PRO A 675 -20.03 1.13 15.70
CA PRO A 675 -20.87 0.21 16.48
C PRO A 675 -21.74 -0.73 15.63
N ALA A 676 -21.93 -0.44 14.33
CA ALA A 676 -22.69 -1.28 13.42
C ALA A 676 -21.90 -2.52 12.95
N LEU A 677 -20.59 -2.51 13.09
CA LEU A 677 -19.74 -3.62 12.73
C LEU A 677 -19.57 -4.62 13.91
N ALA A 678 -19.24 -5.86 13.59
CA ALA A 678 -18.84 -6.83 14.63
C ALA A 678 -17.60 -6.31 15.37
N PRO A 679 -17.59 -6.30 16.71
CA PRO A 679 -16.49 -5.73 17.47
C PRO A 679 -15.22 -6.56 17.35
N ASP A 680 -14.10 -5.86 17.18
CA ASP A 680 -12.76 -6.42 17.29
C ASP A 680 -12.43 -6.84 18.73
N PRO A 681 -11.38 -7.64 18.95
CA PRO A 681 -10.79 -7.82 20.27
C PRO A 681 -10.38 -6.47 20.87
N GLN A 682 -10.71 -6.25 22.14
CA GLN A 682 -10.49 -4.96 22.81
C GLN A 682 -9.01 -4.65 23.01
N GLY A 683 -8.56 -3.52 22.45
CA GLY A 683 -7.19 -3.05 22.58
C GLY A 683 -6.13 -4.00 21.98
N LEU A 684 -4.87 -3.65 22.11
CA LEU A 684 -3.76 -4.47 21.60
C LEU A 684 -3.58 -5.77 22.39
N GLU A 685 -3.83 -5.77 23.70
CA GLU A 685 -3.78 -6.97 24.53
C GLU A 685 -4.86 -7.98 24.12
N GLY A 686 -6.07 -7.53 23.83
CA GLY A 686 -7.14 -8.38 23.30
C GLY A 686 -6.77 -9.04 21.97
N TRP A 687 -6.14 -8.30 21.07
CA TRP A 687 -5.64 -8.84 19.81
C TRP A 687 -4.49 -9.84 20.01
N MET A 688 -3.54 -9.59 20.93
CA MET A 688 -2.48 -10.54 21.27
C MET A 688 -3.07 -11.86 21.76
N ASN A 689 -4.04 -11.79 22.70
CA ASN A 689 -4.73 -12.96 23.23
C ASN A 689 -5.50 -13.72 22.14
N ALA A 690 -6.25 -13.02 21.28
CA ALA A 690 -7.02 -13.63 20.19
C ALA A 690 -6.14 -14.36 19.17
N ARG A 691 -4.87 -13.95 19.03
CA ARG A 691 -3.88 -14.59 18.15
C ARG A 691 -2.96 -15.59 18.86
N GLY A 692 -3.14 -15.83 20.16
CA GLY A 692 -2.26 -16.70 20.93
C GLY A 692 -0.83 -16.19 21.06
N LEU A 693 -0.62 -14.87 21.00
CA LEU A 693 0.69 -14.24 21.10
C LEU A 693 1.01 -13.88 22.55
N ALA A 694 2.27 -14.00 22.95
CA ALA A 694 2.72 -13.62 24.28
C ALA A 694 2.68 -12.10 24.47
N ILE A 695 1.98 -11.62 25.50
CA ILE A 695 1.93 -10.20 25.85
C ILE A 695 3.24 -9.82 26.55
N PRO A 696 3.98 -8.80 26.06
CA PRO A 696 5.20 -8.32 26.72
C PRO A 696 4.90 -7.83 28.15
N ALA A 697 5.82 -8.06 29.09
CA ALA A 697 5.68 -7.59 30.46
C ALA A 697 5.46 -6.06 30.52
N GLY A 698 4.58 -5.64 31.44
CA GLY A 698 4.34 -4.23 31.73
C GLY A 698 5.43 -3.61 32.61
N TYR A 699 5.39 -2.30 32.77
CA TYR A 699 6.22 -1.59 33.74
C TYR A 699 5.69 -1.80 35.15
N GLU A 700 6.57 -2.23 36.05
CA GLU A 700 6.23 -2.34 37.48
C GLU A 700 6.31 -0.96 38.15
N ARG A 701 5.15 -0.42 38.50
CA ARG A 701 5.05 0.86 39.23
C ARG A 701 5.52 0.68 40.68
N PRO A 702 6.08 1.75 41.29
CA PRO A 702 6.23 1.77 42.74
C PRO A 702 4.87 1.66 43.45
N PRO A 703 4.81 1.18 44.70
CA PRO A 703 3.55 1.01 45.42
C PRO A 703 2.97 2.37 45.87
N LEU A 704 2.33 3.07 44.92
CA LEU A 704 1.80 4.43 45.11
C LEU A 704 0.79 4.53 46.25
N ASP A 705 0.03 3.48 46.50
CA ASP A 705 -0.99 3.44 47.59
C ASP A 705 -0.40 3.60 48.96
N SER A 706 0.83 3.17 49.20
CA SER A 706 1.53 3.29 50.46
C SER A 706 2.37 4.57 50.61
N LEU A 707 2.59 5.29 49.50
CA LEU A 707 3.40 6.52 49.50
C LEU A 707 2.70 7.63 50.29
N CYS A 708 3.46 8.25 51.21
CA CYS A 708 3.01 9.43 51.99
C CYS A 708 1.69 9.16 52.75
N ARG A 709 1.48 7.93 53.26
CA ARG A 709 0.39 7.62 54.20
C ARG A 709 0.67 8.04 55.62
#